data_28dc7b6ceac3f22fed13e7ac5f3dd833
#
_entry.id   28dc7b6ceac3f22fed13e7ac5f3dd833
#
_cell.length_a   1.000
_cell.length_b   1.000
_cell.length_c   1.000
_cell.angle_alpha   90.00
_cell.angle_beta   90.00
_cell.angle_gamma   90.00
#
_symmetry.space_group_name_H-M   'P 1'
#
loop_
_entity.id
_entity.type
_entity.pdbx_description
1 polymer ?
#
loop_
_entity_poly.entity_id
_entity_poly.type
_entity_poly.pdbx_seq_one_letter_code
_entity_poly.pdbx_strand_id
1 'polypeptide(L)'
;MRRKWLRTALWVLLTPIILFIILMILLYVPPVQNLIRKQATAIASGATGMDISVERIDLRFPLNLLVRGVLVVQPADSAVDVQHPDTLLNLGSLNVRVQAWPLLKGKVEVDDITLKQVAVNSSNLMEGMCIKGVLGHFFFESHGIDLTKEDAILNNIELSDTHVQVMLADTTETPKDTTDTALNWKVTLHTLKLKNASVDLQMPLDSMGLKAHIGDAEIADAAADLKHQFYGWRKFLLTGTSVNYDTGGPGSAIGFDPSHIALRDIRLGIDSVMYYGRDMNAVIREFSMYERSGLSVTSLTGRLFADSTVIRIPSLKLLTPHSEMNLTAQTYWELINIPTTGRLTARFNARIGKQDVLLFAGGLPEAFKEAYPFRPLVIHAGTEGNLKQMQISRFTAELPGAFSLSGGGEFWSLTDSVKRNGSMDFEMHTQNLNFLTGLADIAPDGSIIVPDSMHLAARLGMEGAQCTAALKLKEKEGALNLDAAYNLATEAYHADLAINNLQVHHFLPKDSIYTLTAKMSAKGQGVDVASRKTVAALNASLEKLQYGHWDISGVDVHAGLKSSVATVRLASDNVLLKMQGNADMRLDRSYLDGALDLNVEEVNLHKLGLVPRPLKHPFAFTMGAEARHDSLKLRLDAGDLNLRFRAHSTLKKLMEQSDKFVSILTKQIDERRLDHAALRQVLPSAGMHLEAGNQNPVSYFLAAKGISYNDFKLSFGFTPQVGINGRTAVHGLRMDSLQLDTIFFTVKQDTARMKLQGGVINGPKNPQFVFRSTLTGEVRNEDAELTVDYVNGKGQTGVLFGINARPLTEGHGRGNGVLLNLIPAEPISLSVNSTLRTIVTGFICIRICASMPILIWTATMVCVSVCNPTRMIPFPCRI
;
A
#
# COMPACT_ATOMS: atom_id res chain seq x y z
N MET A 1 -8.05 64.84 93.01
CA MET A 1 -8.97 64.60 91.86
C MET A 1 -8.28 63.92 90.52
N ARG A 2 -6.97 64.02 90.29
CA ARG A 2 -6.30 63.49 89.12
C ARG A 2 -6.28 61.93 88.96
N ARG A 3 -6.30 61.19 90.12
CA ARG A 3 -6.25 59.71 90.03
C ARG A 3 -7.56 59.03 89.61
N LYS A 4 -8.73 59.67 89.91
CA LYS A 4 -10.01 59.07 89.49
C LYS A 4 -10.30 59.26 88.01
N TRP A 5 -9.90 60.39 87.46
CA TRP A 5 -10.06 60.67 86.00
C TRP A 5 -9.22 59.75 85.09
N LEU A 6 -8.02 59.49 85.52
CA LEU A 6 -7.13 58.55 84.83
C LEU A 6 -7.70 57.14 84.80
N ARG A 7 -8.31 56.68 85.89
CA ARG A 7 -8.93 55.36 85.92
C ARG A 7 -10.17 55.31 85.06
N THR A 8 -11.00 56.33 85.00
CA THR A 8 -12.19 56.36 84.16
C THR A 8 -11.80 56.48 82.68
N ALA A 9 -10.83 57.30 82.32
CA ALA A 9 -10.30 57.38 81.00
C ALA A 9 -9.68 56.02 80.55
N LEU A 10 -8.97 55.37 81.44
CA LEU A 10 -8.39 54.05 81.17
C LEU A 10 -9.49 52.99 80.90
N TRP A 11 -10.59 53.04 81.78
CA TRP A 11 -11.70 52.11 81.54
C TRP A 11 -12.51 52.45 80.29
N VAL A 12 -12.72 53.67 79.87
CA VAL A 12 -13.34 54.09 78.63
C VAL A 12 -12.51 53.64 77.42
N LEU A 13 -11.18 53.68 77.53
CA LEU A 13 -10.29 53.24 76.51
C LEU A 13 -10.17 51.65 76.44
N LEU A 14 -10.20 51.01 77.58
CA LEU A 14 -10.10 49.54 77.69
C LEU A 14 -11.40 48.83 77.34
N THR A 15 -12.61 49.45 77.64
CA THR A 15 -13.91 48.83 77.41
C THR A 15 -14.14 48.38 75.95
N PRO A 16 -13.90 49.21 74.95
CA PRO A 16 -14.02 48.74 73.57
C PRO A 16 -13.03 47.62 73.23
N ILE A 17 -11.84 47.66 73.81
CA ILE A 17 -10.81 46.64 73.59
C ILE A 17 -11.25 45.31 74.23
N ILE A 18 -11.76 45.38 75.47
CA ILE A 18 -12.29 44.20 76.20
C ILE A 18 -13.52 43.67 75.45
N LEU A 19 -14.44 44.53 75.01
CA LEU A 19 -15.60 44.15 74.27
C LEU A 19 -15.21 43.45 72.94
N PHE A 20 -14.19 43.99 72.24
CA PHE A 20 -13.65 43.40 71.06
C PHE A 20 -13.01 42.02 71.31
N ILE A 21 -12.26 41.91 72.42
CA ILE A 21 -11.68 40.62 72.83
C ILE A 21 -12.80 39.63 73.25
N ILE A 22 -13.85 40.03 73.92
CA ILE A 22 -14.98 39.18 74.25
C ILE A 22 -15.73 38.76 72.95
N LEU A 23 -15.95 39.68 71.99
CA LEU A 23 -16.59 39.38 70.75
C LEU A 23 -15.76 38.40 69.98
N MET A 24 -14.42 38.62 69.88
CA MET A 24 -13.50 37.68 69.31
C MET A 24 -13.54 36.28 69.96
N ILE A 25 -13.53 36.21 71.24
CA ILE A 25 -13.66 34.95 72.04
C ILE A 25 -14.98 34.25 71.70
N LEU A 26 -16.07 35.03 71.61
CA LEU A 26 -17.39 34.50 71.31
C LEU A 26 -17.47 33.81 69.95
N LEU A 27 -16.75 34.31 68.95
CA LEU A 27 -16.63 33.69 67.56
C LEU A 27 -16.01 32.29 67.63
N TYR A 28 -15.24 31.95 68.63
CA TYR A 28 -14.61 30.65 68.81
C TYR A 28 -15.45 29.63 69.60
N VAL A 29 -16.59 30.03 70.06
CA VAL A 29 -17.50 29.17 70.87
C VAL A 29 -18.37 28.32 69.92
N PRO A 30 -18.42 26.97 70.11
CA PRO A 30 -19.10 26.06 69.19
C PRO A 30 -20.56 26.42 68.83
N PRO A 31 -21.41 26.89 69.72
CA PRO A 31 -22.79 27.31 69.36
C PRO A 31 -22.84 28.45 68.35
N VAL A 32 -21.92 29.42 68.47
CA VAL A 32 -21.84 30.56 67.54
C VAL A 32 -21.34 30.11 66.15
N GLN A 33 -20.36 29.22 66.09
CA GLN A 33 -19.88 28.61 64.89
C GLN A 33 -20.99 27.82 64.21
N ASN A 34 -21.85 27.11 64.89
CA ASN A 34 -23.01 26.42 64.38
C ASN A 34 -24.06 27.36 63.77
N LEU A 35 -24.26 28.52 64.38
CA LEU A 35 -25.17 29.57 63.92
C LEU A 35 -24.62 30.16 62.62
N ILE A 36 -23.31 30.46 62.57
CA ILE A 36 -22.62 30.96 61.36
C ILE A 36 -22.74 29.91 60.23
N ARG A 37 -22.54 28.62 60.54
CA ARG A 37 -22.72 27.54 59.56
C ARG A 37 -24.14 27.57 58.96
N LYS A 38 -25.19 27.57 59.80
CA LYS A 38 -26.60 27.59 59.35
C LYS A 38 -26.93 28.80 58.46
N GLN A 39 -26.48 29.98 58.90
CA GLN A 39 -26.71 31.23 58.16
C GLN A 39 -25.94 31.27 56.83
N ALA A 40 -24.68 30.84 56.84
CA ALA A 40 -23.83 30.80 55.65
C ALA A 40 -24.37 29.80 54.61
N THR A 41 -24.80 28.60 55.00
CA THR A 41 -25.41 27.62 54.10
C THR A 41 -26.74 28.13 53.52
N ALA A 42 -27.61 28.70 54.33
CA ALA A 42 -28.90 29.28 53.89
C ALA A 42 -28.70 30.42 52.85
N ILE A 43 -27.75 31.31 53.12
CA ILE A 43 -27.42 32.40 52.17
C ILE A 43 -26.82 31.83 50.87
N ALA A 44 -25.90 30.89 51.00
CA ALA A 44 -25.27 30.28 49.84
C ALA A 44 -26.26 29.48 48.98
N SER A 45 -27.13 28.67 49.57
CA SER A 45 -28.19 27.96 48.89
C SER A 45 -29.18 28.92 48.19
N GLY A 46 -29.58 29.98 48.88
CA GLY A 46 -30.49 30.97 48.33
C GLY A 46 -29.89 31.81 47.17
N ALA A 47 -28.58 32.07 47.21
CA ALA A 47 -27.87 32.81 46.18
C ALA A 47 -27.58 31.98 44.92
N THR A 48 -27.36 30.67 45.05
CA THR A 48 -26.97 29.78 43.97
C THR A 48 -28.14 28.96 43.40
N GLY A 49 -29.24 28.88 44.14
CA GLY A 49 -30.36 27.98 43.77
C GLY A 49 -30.04 26.49 43.95
N MET A 50 -28.91 26.17 44.60
CA MET A 50 -28.43 24.80 44.83
C MET A 50 -28.64 24.39 46.30
N ASP A 51 -28.77 23.09 46.54
CA ASP A 51 -28.83 22.60 47.92
C ASP A 51 -27.38 22.41 48.44
N ILE A 52 -26.99 23.35 49.31
CA ILE A 52 -25.65 23.37 49.94
C ILE A 52 -25.74 22.92 51.37
N SER A 53 -25.01 21.88 51.69
CA SER A 53 -24.86 21.42 53.07
C SER A 53 -23.40 21.51 53.52
N VAL A 54 -23.21 21.89 54.79
CA VAL A 54 -21.88 21.97 55.40
C VAL A 54 -21.91 21.21 56.72
N GLU A 55 -21.05 20.23 56.87
CA GLU A 55 -21.00 19.41 58.09
C GLU A 55 -20.52 20.24 59.29
N ARG A 56 -19.40 20.96 59.10
CA ARG A 56 -18.79 21.71 60.18
C ARG A 56 -18.02 22.94 59.68
N ILE A 57 -18.17 24.04 60.47
CA ILE A 57 -17.35 25.25 60.30
C ILE A 57 -16.65 25.51 61.64
N ASP A 58 -15.31 25.49 61.62
CA ASP A 58 -14.50 25.80 62.82
C ASP A 58 -13.67 27.06 62.52
N LEU A 59 -13.79 28.06 63.36
CA LEU A 59 -12.90 29.21 63.40
C LEU A 59 -11.84 28.99 64.43
N ARG A 60 -10.55 29.02 64.08
CA ARG A 60 -9.42 28.84 65.01
C ARG A 60 -8.60 30.12 65.08
N PHE A 61 -8.03 30.38 66.30
CA PHE A 61 -7.19 31.55 66.52
C PHE A 61 -5.89 31.51 65.68
N PRO A 62 -5.39 32.59 65.07
CA PRO A 62 -5.97 33.94 65.16
C PRO A 62 -7.14 34.15 64.16
N LEU A 63 -7.17 33.61 62.94
CA LEU A 63 -8.24 33.69 61.97
C LEU A 63 -8.06 32.58 60.91
N ASN A 64 -8.11 31.36 61.37
CA ASN A 64 -8.05 30.19 60.52
C ASN A 64 -9.46 29.58 60.39
N LEU A 65 -10.08 29.68 59.25
CA LEU A 65 -11.39 29.14 58.91
C LEU A 65 -11.24 27.71 58.35
N LEU A 66 -11.72 26.73 59.07
CA LEU A 66 -11.78 25.36 58.63
C LEU A 66 -13.23 24.95 58.38
N VAL A 67 -13.56 24.67 57.14
CA VAL A 67 -14.84 24.16 56.68
C VAL A 67 -14.67 22.69 56.32
N ARG A 68 -15.55 21.81 56.79
CA ARG A 68 -15.52 20.38 56.50
C ARG A 68 -16.86 19.89 55.96
N GLY A 69 -16.77 18.92 55.06
CA GLY A 69 -17.93 18.22 54.50
C GLY A 69 -18.89 19.18 53.79
N VAL A 70 -18.43 19.88 52.78
CA VAL A 70 -19.31 20.69 51.94
C VAL A 70 -19.85 19.82 50.82
N LEU A 71 -21.16 19.71 50.75
CA LEU A 71 -21.85 19.00 49.68
C LEU A 71 -22.78 19.99 48.96
N VAL A 72 -22.62 20.09 47.64
CA VAL A 72 -23.48 20.88 46.78
C VAL A 72 -24.21 19.95 45.85
N VAL A 73 -25.52 20.00 45.90
CA VAL A 73 -26.39 19.13 45.09
C VAL A 73 -27.32 20.02 44.27
N GLN A 74 -27.48 19.68 43.03
CA GLN A 74 -28.42 20.36 42.16
C GLN A 74 -29.84 19.85 42.50
N PRO A 75 -30.83 20.73 42.81
CA PRO A 75 -32.21 20.31 43.00
C PRO A 75 -32.72 19.64 41.73
N ALA A 76 -33.43 18.53 41.87
CA ALA A 76 -34.06 17.85 40.75
C ALA A 76 -35.06 18.79 40.06
N ASP A 77 -34.75 19.16 38.80
CA ASP A 77 -35.68 19.93 37.98
C ASP A 77 -36.82 19.00 37.53
N SER A 78 -38.05 19.40 37.78
CA SER A 78 -39.23 18.57 37.59
C SER A 78 -39.55 18.20 36.13
N ALA A 79 -38.72 18.60 35.22
CA ALA A 79 -38.87 18.39 33.78
C ALA A 79 -38.04 17.26 33.15
N VAL A 80 -37.07 16.72 33.86
CA VAL A 80 -36.20 15.60 33.39
C VAL A 80 -36.25 14.51 34.45
N ASP A 81 -36.64 13.32 34.09
CA ASP A 81 -36.81 12.12 34.92
C ASP A 81 -35.42 11.61 35.41
N VAL A 82 -34.82 12.36 36.36
CA VAL A 82 -33.54 11.99 37.01
C VAL A 82 -33.90 11.45 38.40
N GLN A 83 -33.87 10.14 38.57
CA GLN A 83 -34.19 9.45 39.83
C GLN A 83 -33.21 9.72 40.96
N HIS A 84 -32.11 10.46 40.74
CA HIS A 84 -31.11 10.81 41.76
C HIS A 84 -30.60 12.25 41.58
N PRO A 85 -30.56 13.06 42.62
CA PRO A 85 -29.98 14.40 42.56
C PRO A 85 -28.45 14.28 42.36
N ASP A 86 -27.94 14.99 41.33
CA ASP A 86 -26.50 14.95 41.01
C ASP A 86 -25.70 15.78 42.03
N THR A 87 -24.69 15.16 42.59
CA THR A 87 -23.73 15.86 43.45
C THR A 87 -22.74 16.63 42.56
N LEU A 88 -22.86 17.94 42.56
CA LEU A 88 -22.01 18.84 41.79
C LEU A 88 -20.64 19.05 42.43
N LEU A 89 -20.61 19.16 43.76
CA LEU A 89 -19.38 19.35 44.53
C LEU A 89 -19.45 18.56 45.81
N ASN A 90 -18.42 17.82 46.10
CA ASN A 90 -18.16 17.22 47.39
C ASN A 90 -16.76 17.65 47.85
N LEU A 91 -16.69 18.43 48.93
CA LEU A 91 -15.44 18.95 49.48
C LEU A 91 -15.21 18.39 50.86
N GLY A 92 -14.15 17.61 51.06
CA GLY A 92 -13.80 17.04 52.36
C GLY A 92 -13.37 18.11 53.34
N SER A 93 -12.43 19.00 52.97
CA SER A 93 -12.08 20.14 53.84
C SER A 93 -11.51 21.32 53.06
N LEU A 94 -11.88 22.51 53.48
CA LEU A 94 -11.32 23.80 53.06
C LEU A 94 -10.73 24.46 54.31
N ASN A 95 -9.46 24.81 54.28
CA ASN A 95 -8.79 25.58 55.31
C ASN A 95 -8.36 26.92 54.71
N VAL A 96 -8.77 28.03 55.29
CA VAL A 96 -8.40 29.38 54.86
C VAL A 96 -7.78 30.11 56.04
N ARG A 97 -6.54 30.53 55.86
CA ARG A 97 -5.84 31.37 56.86
C ARG A 97 -5.84 32.82 56.40
N VAL A 98 -6.37 33.69 57.26
CA VAL A 98 -6.48 35.12 56.97
C VAL A 98 -5.61 35.91 57.94
N GLN A 99 -4.95 36.96 57.47
CA GLN A 99 -4.15 37.81 58.32
C GLN A 99 -5.04 38.71 59.19
N ALA A 100 -4.79 38.65 60.48
CA ALA A 100 -5.58 39.43 61.47
C ALA A 100 -5.30 40.94 61.40
N TRP A 101 -4.06 41.35 61.13
CA TRP A 101 -3.66 42.73 61.16
C TRP A 101 -4.22 43.59 60.01
N PRO A 102 -4.18 43.12 58.73
CA PRO A 102 -4.86 43.78 57.65
C PRO A 102 -6.38 43.90 57.81
N LEU A 103 -7.00 42.86 58.39
CA LEU A 103 -8.44 42.82 58.61
C LEU A 103 -8.89 43.97 59.56
N LEU A 104 -8.09 44.33 60.55
CA LEU A 104 -8.34 45.45 61.46
C LEU A 104 -8.29 46.81 60.68
N LYS A 105 -7.67 46.85 59.51
CA LYS A 105 -7.61 48.01 58.61
C LYS A 105 -8.67 47.93 57.50
N GLY A 106 -9.62 46.98 57.59
CA GLY A 106 -10.63 46.77 56.54
C GLY A 106 -10.14 46.09 55.27
N LYS A 107 -8.95 45.46 55.35
CA LYS A 107 -8.40 44.68 54.22
C LYS A 107 -8.46 43.19 54.55
N VAL A 108 -8.93 42.38 53.59
CA VAL A 108 -8.91 40.93 53.71
C VAL A 108 -7.71 40.41 52.96
N GLU A 109 -6.66 40.01 53.67
CA GLU A 109 -5.47 39.38 53.10
C GLU A 109 -5.44 37.91 53.51
N VAL A 110 -5.40 37.00 52.53
CA VAL A 110 -5.37 35.54 52.72
C VAL A 110 -3.93 35.07 52.67
N ASP A 111 -3.44 34.41 53.72
CA ASP A 111 -2.11 33.81 53.76
C ASP A 111 -2.05 32.53 52.95
N ASP A 112 -2.94 31.58 53.30
CA ASP A 112 -3.01 30.31 52.59
C ASP A 112 -4.44 29.77 52.48
N ILE A 113 -4.63 28.97 51.45
CA ILE A 113 -5.83 28.15 51.23
C ILE A 113 -5.39 26.71 51.04
N THR A 114 -6.01 25.81 51.79
CA THR A 114 -5.81 24.37 51.59
C THR A 114 -7.13 23.71 51.29
N LEU A 115 -7.26 23.03 50.20
CA LEU A 115 -8.39 22.18 49.83
C LEU A 115 -7.94 20.71 49.86
N LYS A 116 -8.77 19.85 50.41
CA LYS A 116 -8.53 18.40 50.44
C LYS A 116 -9.78 17.64 50.08
N GLN A 117 -9.58 16.60 49.23
CA GLN A 117 -10.65 15.68 48.82
C GLN A 117 -11.84 16.41 48.20
N VAL A 118 -11.60 17.08 47.10
CA VAL A 118 -12.64 17.77 46.33
C VAL A 118 -13.06 16.89 45.17
N ALA A 119 -14.34 16.60 45.04
CA ALA A 119 -14.91 15.99 43.85
C ALA A 119 -15.91 16.95 43.19
N VAL A 120 -15.77 17.14 41.89
CA VAL A 120 -16.63 18.02 41.07
C VAL A 120 -17.26 17.20 39.96
N ASN A 121 -18.53 17.44 39.68
CA ASN A 121 -19.23 16.88 38.53
C ASN A 121 -20.15 17.95 37.93
N SER A 122 -19.90 18.42 36.75
CA SER A 122 -20.64 19.47 36.04
C SER A 122 -21.56 18.94 34.94
N SER A 123 -21.92 17.65 34.97
CA SER A 123 -22.64 16.98 33.90
C SER A 123 -23.94 17.67 33.43
N ASN A 124 -24.57 18.45 34.30
CA ASN A 124 -25.83 19.12 34.01
C ASN A 124 -25.77 20.66 34.05
N LEU A 125 -24.57 21.24 34.17
CA LEU A 125 -24.39 22.70 34.34
C LEU A 125 -24.05 23.44 33.04
N MET A 126 -23.46 22.73 32.08
CA MET A 126 -22.98 23.31 30.83
C MET A 126 -23.46 22.47 29.65
N GLU A 127 -24.15 23.08 28.73
CA GLU A 127 -24.52 22.43 27.45
C GLU A 127 -23.24 22.13 26.66
N GLY A 128 -23.15 20.90 26.15
CA GLY A 128 -22.03 20.47 25.31
C GLY A 128 -20.70 20.17 26.03
N MET A 129 -20.62 20.42 27.36
CA MET A 129 -19.39 20.11 28.11
C MET A 129 -19.68 19.48 29.48
N CYS A 130 -19.03 18.37 29.77
CA CYS A 130 -19.08 17.71 31.07
C CYS A 130 -17.68 17.65 31.64
N ILE A 131 -17.54 18.20 32.89
CA ILE A 131 -16.31 18.12 33.65
C ILE A 131 -16.57 17.26 34.91
N LYS A 132 -15.76 16.20 35.07
CA LYS A 132 -15.68 15.40 36.28
C LYS A 132 -14.26 15.48 36.81
N GLY A 133 -14.10 15.77 38.05
CA GLY A 133 -12.77 15.90 38.62
C GLY A 133 -12.70 15.49 40.08
N VAL A 134 -11.56 14.93 40.46
CA VAL A 134 -11.18 14.68 41.83
C VAL A 134 -9.86 15.38 42.10
N LEU A 135 -9.80 16.19 43.11
CA LEU A 135 -8.61 16.89 43.56
C LEU A 135 -8.29 16.38 44.98
N GLY A 136 -7.13 15.72 45.13
CA GLY A 136 -6.70 15.21 46.43
C GLY A 136 -6.27 16.31 47.35
N HIS A 137 -5.36 17.14 46.95
CA HIS A 137 -4.82 18.24 47.73
C HIS A 137 -4.48 19.45 46.84
N PHE A 138 -4.96 20.59 47.21
CA PHE A 138 -4.60 21.90 46.70
C PHE A 138 -4.11 22.80 47.81
N PHE A 139 -2.96 23.38 47.66
CA PHE A 139 -2.37 24.34 48.56
C PHE A 139 -2.02 25.62 47.79
N PHE A 140 -2.44 26.74 48.33
CA PHE A 140 -2.21 28.07 47.80
C PHE A 140 -1.73 28.97 48.90
N GLU A 141 -0.58 29.61 48.72
CA GLU A 141 0.02 30.54 49.66
C GLU A 141 0.28 31.87 48.96
N SER A 142 -0.19 32.95 49.53
CA SER A 142 0.00 34.28 48.98
C SER A 142 0.73 35.21 49.98
N HIS A 143 1.47 36.18 49.43
CA HIS A 143 2.12 37.22 50.24
C HIS A 143 1.33 38.52 50.25
N GLY A 144 0.26 38.57 49.49
CA GLY A 144 -0.69 39.68 49.43
C GLY A 144 -1.41 39.73 48.08
N ILE A 145 -2.70 39.93 48.12
CA ILE A 145 -3.58 40.16 46.98
C ILE A 145 -4.23 41.51 47.18
N ASP A 146 -3.83 42.53 46.38
CA ASP A 146 -4.43 43.85 46.39
C ASP A 146 -5.49 43.96 45.27
N LEU A 147 -6.77 43.73 45.64
CA LEU A 147 -7.90 43.81 44.73
C LEU A 147 -8.08 45.21 44.10
N THR A 148 -7.59 46.29 44.78
CA THR A 148 -7.73 47.66 44.31
C THR A 148 -6.71 47.97 43.24
N LYS A 149 -5.52 47.41 43.38
CA LYS A 149 -4.42 47.59 42.41
C LYS A 149 -4.35 46.48 41.38
N GLU A 150 -5.19 45.49 41.53
CA GLU A 150 -5.17 44.26 40.71
C GLU A 150 -3.78 43.58 40.66
N ASP A 151 -3.11 43.50 41.84
CA ASP A 151 -1.78 42.94 42.01
C ASP A 151 -1.82 41.74 42.99
N ALA A 152 -1.19 40.63 42.58
CA ALA A 152 -1.14 39.39 43.35
C ALA A 152 0.28 38.87 43.43
N ILE A 153 0.79 38.65 44.62
CA ILE A 153 2.07 38.00 44.88
C ILE A 153 1.80 36.65 45.52
N LEU A 154 2.04 35.58 44.78
CA LEU A 154 1.80 34.19 45.16
C LEU A 154 3.13 33.50 45.47
N ASN A 155 3.27 32.90 46.64
CA ASN A 155 4.50 32.23 47.03
C ASN A 155 4.55 30.82 46.51
N ASN A 156 3.48 30.04 46.85
CA ASN A 156 3.46 28.64 46.47
C ASN A 156 2.03 28.24 46.10
N ILE A 157 1.95 27.51 44.99
CA ILE A 157 0.76 26.78 44.56
C ILE A 157 1.17 25.32 44.43
N GLU A 158 0.50 24.42 45.11
CA GLU A 158 0.72 22.98 45.01
C GLU A 158 -0.60 22.27 44.71
N LEU A 159 -0.63 21.47 43.68
CA LEU A 159 -1.75 20.64 43.31
C LEU A 159 -1.27 19.18 43.23
N SER A 160 -1.90 18.29 44.00
CA SER A 160 -1.52 16.88 43.99
C SER A 160 -2.71 15.95 43.97
N ASP A 161 -2.46 14.75 43.43
CA ASP A 161 -3.46 13.68 43.36
C ASP A 161 -4.76 14.13 42.68
N THR A 162 -4.62 14.73 41.52
CA THR A 162 -5.73 15.35 40.79
C THR A 162 -6.04 14.55 39.54
N HIS A 163 -7.30 14.26 39.35
CA HIS A 163 -7.79 13.64 38.11
C HIS A 163 -8.95 14.46 37.57
N VAL A 164 -8.85 14.90 36.32
CA VAL A 164 -9.86 15.69 35.61
C VAL A 164 -10.25 14.99 34.31
N GLN A 165 -11.52 14.72 34.17
CA GLN A 165 -12.11 14.23 32.95
C GLN A 165 -12.97 15.32 32.29
N VAL A 166 -12.72 15.65 31.07
CA VAL A 166 -13.46 16.64 30.29
C VAL A 166 -14.04 15.94 29.05
N MET A 167 -15.34 16.03 28.88
CA MET A 167 -16.03 15.56 27.70
C MET A 167 -16.65 16.75 26.98
N LEU A 168 -16.26 16.99 25.74
CA LEU A 168 -16.80 18.02 24.85
C LEU A 168 -17.70 17.34 23.82
N ALA A 169 -19.01 17.52 24.00
CA ALA A 169 -20.04 16.91 23.15
C ALA A 169 -20.44 17.80 21.95
N ASP A 170 -20.13 19.10 22.00
CA ASP A 170 -20.42 20.07 20.96
C ASP A 170 -19.20 20.97 20.71
N THR A 171 -18.78 21.08 19.45
CA THR A 171 -17.68 21.92 19.01
C THR A 171 -18.17 23.17 18.26
N THR A 172 -19.49 23.47 18.30
CA THR A 172 -20.01 24.72 17.73
C THR A 172 -19.39 25.92 18.45
N GLU A 173 -18.77 26.80 17.67
CA GLU A 173 -18.20 28.04 18.21
C GLU A 173 -19.28 28.84 18.93
N THR A 174 -19.17 28.93 20.25
CA THR A 174 -19.98 29.86 21.05
C THR A 174 -19.70 31.28 20.53
N PRO A 175 -20.71 32.08 20.28
CA PRO A 175 -20.49 33.47 19.89
C PRO A 175 -19.60 34.14 20.94
N LYS A 176 -18.47 34.70 20.49
CA LYS A 176 -17.59 35.47 21.38
C LYS A 176 -18.41 36.55 22.05
N ASP A 177 -18.60 36.39 23.36
CA ASP A 177 -19.17 37.46 24.19
C ASP A 177 -18.22 38.64 24.13
N THR A 178 -18.60 39.70 23.44
CA THR A 178 -17.79 40.89 23.15
C THR A 178 -17.70 41.87 24.33
N THR A 179 -18.10 41.50 25.52
CA THR A 179 -17.82 42.27 26.74
C THR A 179 -16.44 41.94 27.27
N ASP A 180 -15.44 42.41 26.53
CA ASP A 180 -14.02 42.36 26.93
C ASP A 180 -13.78 43.37 28.11
N THR A 181 -14.09 42.97 29.34
CA THR A 181 -13.55 43.64 30.51
C THR A 181 -12.08 43.29 30.58
N ALA A 182 -11.23 44.17 30.07
CA ALA A 182 -9.78 43.96 30.12
C ALA A 182 -9.34 43.70 31.56
N LEU A 183 -8.89 42.50 31.84
CA LEU A 183 -8.29 42.12 33.10
C LEU A 183 -6.92 42.80 33.21
N ASN A 184 -6.69 43.68 34.18
CA ASN A 184 -5.45 44.40 34.35
C ASN A 184 -4.49 43.82 35.41
N TRP A 185 -4.76 42.55 35.78
CA TRP A 185 -4.02 41.91 36.84
C TRP A 185 -2.53 41.76 36.54
N LYS A 186 -1.71 42.03 37.59
CA LYS A 186 -0.32 41.70 37.64
C LYS A 186 -0.13 40.54 38.65
N VAL A 187 0.39 39.45 38.22
CA VAL A 187 0.57 38.25 39.05
C VAL A 187 2.05 37.87 39.06
N THR A 188 2.60 37.73 40.23
CA THR A 188 3.93 37.17 40.45
C THR A 188 3.78 35.86 41.23
N LEU A 189 4.39 34.81 40.77
CA LEU A 189 4.30 33.48 41.37
C LEU A 189 5.71 32.92 41.56
N HIS A 190 6.11 32.63 42.77
CA HIS A 190 7.44 32.07 43.03
C HIS A 190 7.52 30.61 42.68
N THR A 191 6.51 29.81 43.07
CA THR A 191 6.54 28.36 42.77
C THR A 191 5.14 27.84 42.52
N LEU A 192 5.00 27.07 41.45
CA LEU A 192 3.83 26.21 41.21
C LEU A 192 4.31 24.78 41.05
N LYS A 193 3.70 23.85 41.77
CA LYS A 193 3.99 22.42 41.68
C LYS A 193 2.73 21.64 41.42
N LEU A 194 2.84 20.76 40.40
CA LEU A 194 1.84 19.74 40.11
C LEU A 194 2.45 18.38 40.43
N LYS A 195 1.76 17.54 41.16
CA LYS A 195 2.19 16.16 41.43
C LYS A 195 1.05 15.20 41.17
N ASN A 196 1.32 14.14 40.47
CA ASN A 196 0.34 13.08 40.21
C ASN A 196 -1.01 13.65 39.69
N ALA A 197 -0.94 14.44 38.60
CA ALA A 197 -2.12 15.03 37.98
C ALA A 197 -2.43 14.33 36.66
N SER A 198 -3.70 14.04 36.40
CA SER A 198 -4.14 13.42 35.14
C SER A 198 -5.35 14.13 34.57
N VAL A 199 -5.35 14.22 33.25
CA VAL A 199 -6.41 14.81 32.43
C VAL A 199 -6.84 13.79 31.38
N ASP A 200 -8.14 13.55 31.26
CA ASP A 200 -8.77 12.74 30.24
C ASP A 200 -9.74 13.65 29.46
N LEU A 201 -9.35 14.07 28.29
CA LEU A 201 -10.15 14.88 27.37
C LEU A 201 -10.74 13.99 26.27
N GLN A 202 -12.03 14.01 26.10
CA GLN A 202 -12.77 13.24 25.11
C GLN A 202 -13.63 14.17 24.26
N MET A 203 -13.51 14.05 22.96
CA MET A 203 -14.32 14.72 21.93
C MET A 203 -15.02 13.66 21.07
N PRO A 204 -16.17 13.14 21.49
CA PRO A 204 -16.85 12.02 20.83
C PRO A 204 -17.24 12.30 19.39
N LEU A 205 -17.62 13.56 19.06
CA LEU A 205 -18.00 13.95 17.69
C LEU A 205 -16.82 13.89 16.71
N ASP A 206 -15.62 14.25 17.17
CA ASP A 206 -14.39 14.20 16.37
C ASP A 206 -13.69 12.86 16.49
N SER A 207 -14.26 11.91 17.27
CA SER A 207 -13.63 10.63 17.60
C SER A 207 -12.23 10.80 18.19
N MET A 208 -11.98 11.90 18.92
CA MET A 208 -10.67 12.26 19.45
C MET A 208 -10.63 12.09 20.98
N GLY A 209 -9.54 11.48 21.44
CA GLY A 209 -9.25 11.33 22.87
C GLY A 209 -7.82 11.77 23.19
N LEU A 210 -7.66 12.49 24.31
CA LEU A 210 -6.36 12.86 24.87
C LEU A 210 -6.30 12.51 26.35
N LYS A 211 -5.39 11.61 26.73
CA LYS A 211 -5.13 11.27 28.14
C LYS A 211 -3.72 11.67 28.49
N ALA A 212 -3.58 12.56 29.46
CA ALA A 212 -2.28 12.99 29.96
C ALA A 212 -2.17 12.66 31.45
N HIS A 213 -1.06 12.09 31.85
CA HIS A 213 -0.68 11.92 33.26
C HIS A 213 0.63 12.65 33.52
N ILE A 214 0.63 13.56 34.44
CA ILE A 214 1.75 14.39 34.87
C ILE A 214 2.27 13.83 36.16
N GLY A 215 3.47 13.26 36.22
CA GLY A 215 4.11 12.82 37.43
C GLY A 215 4.45 14.02 38.32
N ASP A 216 5.37 14.85 37.85
CA ASP A 216 5.77 16.09 38.50
C ASP A 216 5.92 17.22 37.48
N ALA A 217 5.37 18.40 37.81
CA ALA A 217 5.63 19.62 37.07
C ALA A 217 5.93 20.77 38.05
N GLU A 218 6.94 21.59 37.73
CA GLU A 218 7.36 22.73 38.52
C GLU A 218 7.53 23.97 37.62
N ILE A 219 6.89 25.06 38.01
CA ILE A 219 7.17 26.40 37.47
C ILE A 219 7.79 27.24 38.58
N ALA A 220 8.91 27.86 38.30
CA ALA A 220 9.58 28.75 39.25
C ALA A 220 9.73 30.16 38.69
N ASP A 221 9.46 31.15 39.59
CA ASP A 221 9.56 32.57 39.33
C ASP A 221 8.82 33.02 38.08
N ALA A 222 7.52 32.80 38.06
CA ALA A 222 6.64 33.23 36.99
C ALA A 222 6.08 34.62 37.26
N ALA A 223 5.88 35.39 36.20
CA ALA A 223 5.22 36.69 36.24
C ALA A 223 4.30 36.83 35.04
N ALA A 224 3.12 37.38 35.28
CA ALA A 224 2.16 37.73 34.24
C ALA A 224 1.62 39.14 34.48
N ASP A 225 1.66 39.98 33.45
CA ASP A 225 1.03 41.30 33.43
C ASP A 225 0.00 41.26 32.29
N LEU A 226 -1.27 41.09 32.69
CA LEU A 226 -2.36 40.87 31.72
C LEU A 226 -2.66 42.12 30.90
N LYS A 227 -2.47 43.30 31.51
CA LYS A 227 -2.65 44.61 30.84
C LYS A 227 -1.68 44.78 29.69
N HIS A 228 -0.42 44.37 29.89
CA HIS A 228 0.64 44.55 28.93
C HIS A 228 0.92 43.24 28.15
N GLN A 229 0.14 42.19 28.37
CA GLN A 229 0.33 40.84 27.75
C GLN A 229 1.75 40.33 27.93
N PHE A 230 2.35 40.59 29.10
CA PHE A 230 3.64 40.02 29.49
C PHE A 230 3.45 38.73 30.24
N TYR A 231 4.18 37.67 29.84
CA TYR A 231 4.22 36.37 30.49
C TYR A 231 5.66 35.90 30.54
N GLY A 232 6.10 35.40 31.68
CA GLY A 232 7.44 34.89 31.80
C GLY A 232 7.62 33.95 32.98
N TRP A 233 8.59 33.10 32.89
CA TRP A 233 9.05 32.28 34.02
C TRP A 233 10.54 31.96 33.86
N ARG A 234 11.22 31.78 34.99
CA ARG A 234 12.64 31.44 34.99
C ARG A 234 12.87 29.98 34.67
N LYS A 235 12.01 29.05 35.16
CA LYS A 235 12.17 27.61 35.01
C LYS A 235 10.80 26.94 34.87
N PHE A 236 10.67 26.08 33.92
CA PHE A 236 9.62 25.06 33.84
C PHE A 236 10.27 23.68 33.74
N LEU A 237 9.85 22.76 34.62
CA LEU A 237 10.32 21.37 34.62
C LEU A 237 9.12 20.44 34.66
N LEU A 238 9.09 19.47 33.76
CA LEU A 238 8.10 18.43 33.66
C LEU A 238 8.82 17.07 33.70
N THR A 239 8.41 16.14 34.53
CA THR A 239 9.00 14.81 34.64
C THR A 239 7.96 13.72 34.89
N GLY A 240 8.26 12.48 34.46
CA GLY A 240 7.38 11.36 34.68
C GLY A 240 6.01 11.48 34.00
N THR A 241 5.95 12.21 32.92
CA THR A 241 4.69 12.50 32.22
C THR A 241 4.45 11.50 31.10
N SER A 242 3.20 11.12 30.90
CA SER A 242 2.76 10.33 29.76
C SER A 242 1.55 10.99 29.07
N VAL A 243 1.47 10.83 27.77
CA VAL A 243 0.39 11.40 26.93
C VAL A 243 -0.04 10.35 25.94
N ASN A 244 -1.33 10.07 25.90
CA ASN A 244 -1.96 9.22 24.89
C ASN A 244 -2.93 10.07 24.08
N TYR A 245 -2.74 10.07 22.78
CA TYR A 245 -3.58 10.76 21.81
C TYR A 245 -4.14 9.76 20.81
N ASP A 246 -5.44 9.83 20.55
CA ASP A 246 -6.18 8.89 19.72
C ASP A 246 -7.24 9.66 18.92
N THR A 247 -7.27 9.46 17.59
CA THR A 247 -8.27 10.06 16.70
C THR A 247 -9.36 9.07 16.25
N GLY A 248 -9.44 7.90 16.91
CA GLY A 248 -10.36 6.83 16.52
C GLY A 248 -9.92 6.07 15.27
N GLY A 249 -10.53 4.93 15.04
CA GLY A 249 -10.18 4.03 13.93
C GLY A 249 -9.12 2.97 14.29
N PRO A 250 -8.79 2.07 13.36
CA PRO A 250 -7.81 1.02 13.60
C PRO A 250 -6.40 1.60 13.57
N GLY A 251 -5.68 1.49 14.68
CA GLY A 251 -4.27 1.88 14.76
C GLY A 251 -3.36 1.02 13.88
N SER A 252 -2.27 1.61 13.39
CA SER A 252 -1.21 0.85 12.71
C SER A 252 -0.50 -0.08 13.68
N ALA A 253 -0.32 -1.34 13.27
CA ALA A 253 0.43 -2.31 14.07
C ALA A 253 1.95 -2.13 13.97
N ILE A 254 2.45 -1.43 12.95
CA ILE A 254 3.88 -1.32 12.63
C ILE A 254 4.23 0.12 12.29
N GLY A 255 5.33 0.63 12.91
CA GLY A 255 5.86 1.95 12.67
C GLY A 255 5.14 3.06 13.45
N PHE A 256 5.52 4.31 13.18
CA PHE A 256 4.93 5.49 13.80
C PHE A 256 3.55 5.78 13.24
N ASP A 257 2.56 5.89 14.13
CA ASP A 257 1.17 6.19 13.79
C ASP A 257 0.78 7.56 14.34
N PRO A 258 0.66 8.60 13.52
CA PRO A 258 0.31 9.94 13.98
C PRO A 258 -1.12 10.06 14.52
N SER A 259 -2.00 9.10 14.23
CA SER A 259 -3.37 9.06 14.71
C SER A 259 -3.51 8.41 16.09
N HIS A 260 -2.49 7.66 16.53
CA HIS A 260 -2.48 6.91 17.79
C HIS A 260 -1.13 7.05 18.48
N ILE A 261 -0.88 8.22 19.05
CA ILE A 261 0.40 8.57 19.71
C ILE A 261 0.34 8.19 21.19
N ALA A 262 1.30 7.43 21.68
CA ALA A 262 1.44 7.08 23.07
C ALA A 262 2.85 7.40 23.59
N LEU A 263 2.99 8.55 24.22
CA LEU A 263 4.24 9.06 24.78
C LEU A 263 4.33 8.66 26.27
N ARG A 264 5.52 8.29 26.69
CA ARG A 264 5.84 7.97 28.09
C ARG A 264 7.18 8.54 28.49
N ASP A 265 7.38 8.66 29.79
CA ASP A 265 8.63 9.16 30.41
C ASP A 265 9.05 10.53 29.86
N ILE A 266 8.06 11.37 29.57
CA ILE A 266 8.34 12.71 29.07
C ILE A 266 9.05 13.50 30.16
N ARG A 267 10.19 14.08 29.79
CA ARG A 267 10.91 15.09 30.55
C ARG A 267 11.02 16.34 29.69
N LEU A 268 10.69 17.48 30.25
CA LEU A 268 10.78 18.75 29.56
C LEU A 268 11.29 19.82 30.53
N GLY A 269 12.42 20.40 30.23
CA GLY A 269 12.99 21.55 30.94
C GLY A 269 13.07 22.77 30.02
N ILE A 270 12.36 23.82 30.36
CA ILE A 270 12.38 25.11 29.64
C ILE A 270 12.78 26.20 30.62
N ASP A 271 13.83 26.90 30.29
CA ASP A 271 14.35 27.99 31.09
C ASP A 271 14.15 29.35 30.41
N SER A 272 14.07 30.40 31.24
CA SER A 272 14.12 31.82 30.77
C SER A 272 13.05 32.13 29.73
N VAL A 273 11.82 31.68 29.92
CA VAL A 273 10.72 32.06 29.04
C VAL A 273 10.31 33.49 29.33
N MET A 274 10.20 34.25 28.27
CA MET A 274 9.67 35.60 28.24
C MET A 274 8.84 35.78 26.99
N TYR A 275 7.65 36.26 27.16
CA TYR A 275 6.75 36.66 26.05
C TYR A 275 6.16 38.02 26.35
N TYR A 276 6.42 38.98 25.48
CA TYR A 276 5.88 40.31 25.55
C TYR A 276 5.60 40.86 24.14
N GLY A 277 4.34 40.81 23.75
CA GLY A 277 3.96 41.15 22.38
C GLY A 277 4.62 40.28 21.33
N ARG A 278 5.63 40.78 20.62
CA ARG A 278 6.44 40.03 19.65
C ARG A 278 7.80 39.59 20.18
N ASP A 279 8.18 40.10 21.36
CA ASP A 279 9.43 39.68 21.97
C ASP A 279 9.25 38.35 22.67
N MET A 280 10.02 37.35 22.31
CA MET A 280 9.98 36.00 22.87
C MET A 280 11.39 35.52 23.16
N ASN A 281 11.57 34.86 24.28
CA ASN A 281 12.78 34.10 24.57
C ASN A 281 12.36 32.80 25.25
N ALA A 282 12.91 31.66 24.81
CA ALA A 282 12.73 30.39 25.46
C ALA A 282 13.97 29.51 25.23
N VAL A 283 14.43 28.84 26.26
CA VAL A 283 15.57 27.92 26.21
C VAL A 283 15.06 26.53 26.60
N ILE A 284 15.01 25.64 25.62
CA ILE A 284 14.75 24.21 25.87
C ILE A 284 16.08 23.62 26.35
N ARG A 285 16.17 23.31 27.64
CA ARG A 285 17.36 22.73 28.25
C ARG A 285 17.41 21.23 28.06
N GLU A 286 16.26 20.60 28.18
CA GLU A 286 16.09 19.17 27.96
C GLU A 286 14.67 18.88 27.49
N PHE A 287 14.54 17.95 26.54
CA PHE A 287 13.30 17.25 26.25
C PHE A 287 13.67 15.83 25.87
N SER A 288 13.04 14.88 26.52
CA SER A 288 13.15 13.47 26.19
C SER A 288 11.81 12.78 26.29
N MET A 289 11.60 11.73 25.49
CA MET A 289 10.37 10.94 25.50
C MET A 289 10.58 9.60 24.83
N TYR A 290 9.69 8.66 25.14
CA TYR A 290 9.53 7.39 24.43
C TYR A 290 8.12 7.29 23.86
N GLU A 291 8.04 6.88 22.59
CA GLU A 291 6.78 6.63 21.91
C GLU A 291 6.60 5.12 21.69
N ARG A 292 5.36 4.64 21.71
CA ARG A 292 5.00 3.21 21.63
C ARG A 292 5.58 2.48 20.42
N SER A 293 5.69 3.15 19.28
CA SER A 293 6.27 2.58 18.04
C SER A 293 7.76 2.27 18.13
N GLY A 294 8.44 2.73 19.19
CA GLY A 294 9.89 2.65 19.38
C GLY A 294 10.61 3.96 19.10
N LEU A 295 9.92 5.03 18.66
CA LEU A 295 10.53 6.34 18.55
C LEU A 295 10.94 6.84 19.93
N SER A 296 12.21 7.15 20.08
CA SER A 296 12.78 7.65 21.31
C SER A 296 13.53 8.94 21.05
N VAL A 297 13.15 10.01 21.72
CA VAL A 297 13.93 11.23 21.77
C VAL A 297 14.76 11.21 23.05
N THR A 298 16.07 11.04 22.90
CA THR A 298 17.01 11.04 24.02
C THR A 298 17.22 12.44 24.55
N SER A 299 17.32 13.43 23.66
CA SER A 299 17.48 14.83 24.03
C SER A 299 17.04 15.74 22.88
N LEU A 300 16.25 16.76 23.19
CA LEU A 300 16.05 17.92 22.33
C LEU A 300 16.47 19.15 23.15
N THR A 301 17.40 19.91 22.62
CA THR A 301 17.90 21.14 23.23
C THR A 301 17.89 22.26 22.22
N GLY A 302 17.62 23.46 22.66
CA GLY A 302 17.63 24.57 21.73
C GLY A 302 17.23 25.91 22.35
N ARG A 303 17.28 26.95 21.54
CA ARG A 303 16.88 28.29 21.93
C ARG A 303 15.99 28.88 20.85
N LEU A 304 14.89 29.45 21.28
CA LEU A 304 14.01 30.29 20.48
C LEU A 304 14.15 31.73 20.98
N PHE A 305 14.40 32.62 20.08
CA PHE A 305 14.44 34.05 20.34
C PHE A 305 13.62 34.76 19.27
N ALA A 306 12.80 35.73 19.67
CA ALA A 306 12.10 36.61 18.75
C ALA A 306 12.13 38.02 19.30
N ASP A 307 12.19 38.99 18.41
CA ASP A 307 12.02 40.40 18.69
C ASP A 307 10.90 40.97 17.81
N SER A 308 10.67 42.26 17.87
CA SER A 308 9.62 42.94 17.09
C SER A 308 9.70 42.70 15.57
N THR A 309 10.83 42.22 15.05
CA THR A 309 11.12 42.10 13.62
C THR A 309 11.41 40.68 13.19
N VAL A 310 12.17 39.90 13.99
CA VAL A 310 12.70 38.59 13.60
C VAL A 310 12.42 37.52 14.63
N ILE A 311 12.29 36.30 14.14
CA ILE A 311 12.29 35.08 14.93
C ILE A 311 13.57 34.31 14.59
N ARG A 312 14.30 33.85 15.60
CA ARG A 312 15.58 33.12 15.45
C ARG A 312 15.55 31.82 16.26
N ILE A 313 16.00 30.80 15.64
CA ILE A 313 16.36 29.51 16.25
C ILE A 313 17.87 29.34 16.03
N PRO A 314 18.72 29.87 16.91
CA PRO A 314 20.17 29.81 16.73
C PRO A 314 20.72 28.40 16.69
N SER A 315 20.10 27.49 17.44
CA SER A 315 20.36 26.06 17.37
C SER A 315 19.20 25.30 17.97
N LEU A 316 18.78 24.25 17.30
CA LEU A 316 17.87 23.26 17.80
C LEU A 316 18.49 21.90 17.50
N LYS A 317 18.87 21.17 18.55
CA LYS A 317 19.55 19.89 18.44
C LYS A 317 18.63 18.79 18.96
N LEU A 318 18.31 17.81 18.11
CA LEU A 318 17.55 16.62 18.43
C LEU A 318 18.48 15.40 18.37
N LEU A 319 18.45 14.60 19.41
CA LEU A 319 19.15 13.32 19.51
C LEU A 319 18.13 12.19 19.75
N THR A 320 18.25 11.14 19.00
CA THR A 320 17.65 9.84 19.26
C THR A 320 18.80 8.86 19.58
N PRO A 321 18.55 7.61 19.96
CA PRO A 321 19.61 6.61 20.10
C PRO A 321 20.38 6.34 18.80
N HIS A 322 19.78 6.63 17.66
CA HIS A 322 20.31 6.30 16.34
C HIS A 322 20.52 7.48 15.41
N SER A 323 20.01 8.66 15.78
CA SER A 323 20.04 9.83 14.91
C SER A 323 20.43 11.11 15.66
N GLU A 324 21.02 12.04 14.92
CA GLU A 324 21.33 13.39 15.36
C GLU A 324 20.84 14.38 14.29
N MET A 325 20.10 15.40 14.69
CA MET A 325 19.57 16.44 13.82
C MET A 325 19.85 17.81 14.42
N ASN A 326 20.30 18.74 13.59
CA ASN A 326 20.56 20.12 13.97
C ASN A 326 19.84 21.07 13.00
N LEU A 327 19.06 21.98 13.54
CA LEU A 327 18.36 23.04 12.80
C LEU A 327 18.82 24.40 13.29
N THR A 328 19.17 25.28 12.36
CA THR A 328 19.29 26.71 12.59
C THR A 328 18.33 27.44 11.66
N ALA A 329 17.57 28.38 12.17
CA ALA A 329 16.61 29.14 11.36
C ALA A 329 16.48 30.58 11.84
N GLN A 330 16.24 31.47 10.90
CA GLN A 330 15.87 32.84 11.13
C GLN A 330 14.80 33.25 10.12
N THR A 331 13.75 33.88 10.62
CA THR A 331 12.69 34.43 9.76
C THR A 331 12.20 35.77 10.28
N TYR A 332 11.55 36.55 9.44
CA TYR A 332 10.87 37.78 9.80
C TYR A 332 9.41 37.52 10.10
N TRP A 333 8.81 38.25 11.05
CA TRP A 333 7.39 38.19 11.36
C TRP A 333 6.50 38.41 10.12
N GLU A 334 6.96 39.31 9.24
CA GLU A 334 6.27 39.58 7.98
C GLU A 334 6.06 38.33 7.13
N LEU A 335 7.02 37.40 7.12
CA LEU A 335 6.93 36.15 6.35
C LEU A 335 5.79 35.25 6.85
N ILE A 336 5.53 35.22 8.16
CA ILE A 336 4.47 34.40 8.77
C ILE A 336 3.10 34.92 8.35
N ASN A 337 2.94 36.26 8.35
CA ASN A 337 1.68 36.93 8.00
C ASN A 337 1.48 36.99 6.48
N ILE A 338 2.53 37.25 5.73
CA ILE A 338 2.52 37.40 4.27
C ILE A 338 3.72 36.61 3.72
N PRO A 339 3.52 35.38 3.31
CA PRO A 339 4.60 34.45 2.91
C PRO A 339 5.45 34.91 1.70
N THR A 340 5.04 35.98 1.03
CA THR A 340 5.75 36.57 -0.10
C THR A 340 6.65 37.76 0.29
N THR A 341 6.64 38.19 1.57
CA THR A 341 7.46 39.27 2.11
C THR A 341 8.40 38.72 3.19
N GLY A 342 9.35 39.53 3.64
CA GLY A 342 10.35 39.11 4.60
C GLY A 342 11.35 38.10 4.01
N ARG A 343 12.09 37.41 4.89
CA ARG A 343 13.12 36.44 4.50
C ARG A 343 13.19 35.32 5.51
N LEU A 344 13.27 34.07 5.04
CA LEU A 344 13.65 32.89 5.79
C LEU A 344 15.09 32.53 5.45
N THR A 345 15.89 32.21 6.45
CA THR A 345 17.15 31.49 6.26
C THR A 345 17.12 30.29 7.16
N ALA A 346 17.27 29.08 6.61
CA ALA A 346 17.28 27.85 7.39
C ALA A 346 18.41 26.92 6.94
N ARG A 347 19.05 26.25 7.91
CA ARG A 347 20.03 25.20 7.67
C ARG A 347 19.67 23.99 8.51
N PHE A 348 19.62 22.85 7.86
CA PHE A 348 19.30 21.58 8.46
C PHE A 348 20.43 20.59 8.20
N ASN A 349 20.93 19.97 9.26
CA ASN A 349 21.94 18.92 9.18
C ASN A 349 21.43 17.73 9.98
N ALA A 350 21.45 16.54 9.40
CA ALA A 350 20.96 15.34 10.04
C ALA A 350 21.84 14.14 9.72
N ARG A 351 21.97 13.26 10.70
CA ARG A 351 22.48 11.88 10.56
C ARG A 351 21.39 10.96 11.08
N ILE A 352 20.72 10.24 10.20
CA ILE A 352 19.53 9.46 10.54
C ILE A 352 19.88 7.98 10.44
N GLY A 353 19.81 7.26 11.56
CA GLY A 353 20.09 5.83 11.62
C GLY A 353 18.96 4.98 10.99
N LYS A 354 19.33 3.76 10.56
CA LYS A 354 18.40 2.81 9.93
C LYS A 354 17.11 2.63 10.74
N GLN A 355 17.21 2.47 12.06
CA GLN A 355 16.05 2.23 12.92
C GLN A 355 15.04 3.38 12.84
N ASP A 356 15.53 4.61 12.92
CA ASP A 356 14.66 5.78 12.86
C ASP A 356 14.05 5.99 11.46
N VAL A 357 14.79 5.69 10.39
CA VAL A 357 14.22 5.69 9.02
C VAL A 357 13.10 4.68 8.91
N LEU A 358 13.30 3.46 9.41
CA LEU A 358 12.32 2.38 9.29
C LEU A 358 11.07 2.58 10.15
N LEU A 359 11.17 3.34 11.24
CA LEU A 359 10.00 3.72 12.03
C LEU A 359 8.96 4.50 11.21
N PHE A 360 9.42 5.41 10.37
CA PHE A 360 8.56 6.18 9.47
C PHE A 360 8.24 5.46 8.16
N ALA A 361 8.92 4.35 7.90
CA ALA A 361 8.76 3.49 6.73
C ALA A 361 7.93 2.23 7.04
N GLY A 362 7.08 2.25 8.05
CA GLY A 362 6.33 1.08 8.54
C GLY A 362 5.50 0.36 7.47
N GLY A 363 4.92 1.08 6.51
CA GLY A 363 4.15 0.54 5.40
C GLY A 363 4.96 -0.03 4.22
N LEU A 364 6.30 0.03 4.27
CA LEU A 364 7.14 -0.51 3.21
C LEU A 364 7.36 -2.02 3.36
N PRO A 365 7.59 -2.75 2.24
CA PRO A 365 7.83 -4.18 2.26
C PRO A 365 9.01 -4.59 3.16
N GLU A 366 8.90 -5.77 3.79
CA GLU A 366 9.97 -6.29 4.67
C GLU A 366 11.29 -6.49 3.92
N ALA A 367 11.24 -6.91 2.65
CA ALA A 367 12.42 -7.05 1.80
C ALA A 367 13.23 -5.73 1.70
N PHE A 368 12.55 -4.59 1.62
CA PHE A 368 13.20 -3.28 1.67
C PHE A 368 13.82 -3.01 3.04
N LYS A 369 13.10 -3.26 4.13
CA LYS A 369 13.55 -2.98 5.50
C LYS A 369 14.78 -3.81 5.88
N GLU A 370 14.81 -5.07 5.50
CA GLU A 370 15.94 -5.96 5.71
C GLU A 370 17.17 -5.51 4.92
N ALA A 371 16.98 -5.20 3.64
CA ALA A 371 18.05 -4.81 2.73
C ALA A 371 18.57 -3.38 2.94
N TYR A 372 17.83 -2.51 3.66
CA TYR A 372 18.26 -1.13 3.90
C TYR A 372 19.60 -1.08 4.64
N PRO A 373 20.58 -0.28 4.18
CA PRO A 373 21.94 -0.21 4.77
C PRO A 373 21.94 0.19 6.24
N PHE A 374 22.88 -0.36 7.01
CA PHE A 374 23.06 0.02 8.42
C PHE A 374 23.74 1.39 8.62
N ARG A 375 24.36 1.93 7.57
CA ARG A 375 24.99 3.23 7.63
C ARG A 375 23.94 4.33 7.78
N PRO A 376 24.20 5.38 8.55
CA PRO A 376 23.26 6.48 8.72
C PRO A 376 23.15 7.29 7.42
N LEU A 377 21.92 7.73 7.12
CA LEU A 377 21.64 8.72 6.09
C LEU A 377 22.08 10.10 6.58
N VAL A 378 22.97 10.75 5.88
CA VAL A 378 23.47 12.09 6.19
C VAL A 378 22.79 13.09 5.26
N ILE A 379 22.16 14.11 5.83
CA ILE A 379 21.45 15.16 5.09
C ILE A 379 22.00 16.52 5.49
N HIS A 380 22.32 17.34 4.50
CA HIS A 380 22.60 18.76 4.68
C HIS A 380 21.71 19.56 3.72
N ALA A 381 20.95 20.49 4.26
CA ALA A 381 20.04 21.31 3.47
C ALA A 381 20.13 22.77 3.92
N GLY A 382 20.11 23.70 2.98
CA GLY A 382 20.08 25.14 3.23
C GLY A 382 19.10 25.82 2.30
N THR A 383 18.25 26.69 2.86
CA THR A 383 17.32 27.51 2.09
C THR A 383 17.33 28.95 2.55
N GLU A 384 17.07 29.82 1.62
CA GLU A 384 17.03 31.27 1.85
C GLU A 384 15.99 31.94 0.94
N GLY A 385 15.25 32.91 1.48
CA GLY A 385 14.27 33.67 0.72
C GLY A 385 12.86 33.65 1.29
N ASN A 386 11.87 33.75 0.41
CA ASN A 386 10.44 33.69 0.71
C ASN A 386 9.68 33.08 -0.48
N LEU A 387 8.35 32.97 -0.42
CA LEU A 387 7.58 32.36 -1.54
C LEU A 387 7.54 33.24 -2.81
N LYS A 388 8.02 34.51 -2.76
CA LYS A 388 8.23 35.33 -3.95
C LYS A 388 9.57 34.97 -4.63
N GLN A 389 10.61 34.72 -3.82
CA GLN A 389 11.92 34.28 -4.30
C GLN A 389 12.57 33.44 -3.24
N MET A 390 12.75 32.14 -3.53
CA MET A 390 13.36 31.17 -2.64
C MET A 390 14.53 30.49 -3.33
N GLN A 391 15.64 30.41 -2.63
CA GLN A 391 16.84 29.72 -3.07
C GLN A 391 17.10 28.52 -2.15
N ILE A 392 17.29 27.34 -2.73
CA ILE A 392 17.85 26.16 -2.07
C ILE A 392 19.35 26.16 -2.42
N SER A 393 20.15 26.71 -1.52
CA SER A 393 21.56 26.98 -1.80
C SER A 393 22.41 25.71 -1.86
N ARG A 394 22.05 24.69 -1.08
CA ARG A 394 22.70 23.39 -1.07
C ARG A 394 21.78 22.36 -0.44
N PHE A 395 21.63 21.27 -1.14
CA PHE A 395 21.02 20.05 -0.62
C PHE A 395 21.97 18.89 -0.89
N THR A 396 22.34 18.13 0.14
CA THR A 396 23.08 16.87 -0.02
C THR A 396 22.42 15.81 0.83
N ALA A 397 22.27 14.63 0.28
CA ALA A 397 21.85 13.43 1.00
C ALA A 397 22.81 12.29 0.64
N GLU A 398 23.45 11.73 1.64
CA GLU A 398 24.43 10.66 1.47
C GLU A 398 24.06 9.45 2.34
N LEU A 399 23.91 8.31 1.71
CA LEU A 399 23.84 7.02 2.38
C LEU A 399 25.13 6.26 2.05
N PRO A 400 26.12 6.25 2.95
CA PRO A 400 27.42 5.68 2.64
C PRO A 400 27.37 4.22 2.20
N GLY A 401 27.97 3.92 1.05
CA GLY A 401 27.89 2.60 0.43
C GLY A 401 26.65 2.36 -0.43
N ALA A 402 25.72 3.32 -0.50
CA ALA A 402 24.55 3.24 -1.35
C ALA A 402 24.49 4.36 -2.38
N PHE A 403 24.45 5.61 -1.96
CA PHE A 403 24.42 6.75 -2.87
C PHE A 403 24.91 8.05 -2.22
N SER A 404 25.30 9.00 -3.04
CA SER A 404 25.41 10.40 -2.71
C SER A 404 24.56 11.23 -3.69
N LEU A 405 23.69 12.08 -3.15
CA LEU A 405 22.83 12.99 -3.89
C LEU A 405 23.17 14.42 -3.48
N SER A 406 23.33 15.30 -4.44
CA SER A 406 23.49 16.73 -4.24
C SER A 406 22.58 17.50 -5.19
N GLY A 407 22.20 18.71 -4.78
CA GLY A 407 21.34 19.54 -5.61
C GLY A 407 21.22 20.96 -5.07
N GLY A 408 20.58 21.81 -5.86
CA GLY A 408 20.25 23.16 -5.52
C GLY A 408 19.33 23.77 -6.55
N GLY A 409 18.65 24.86 -6.18
CA GLY A 409 17.70 25.45 -7.09
C GLY A 409 17.18 26.80 -6.63
N GLU A 410 16.48 27.44 -7.53
CA GLU A 410 15.86 28.73 -7.29
C GLU A 410 14.42 28.74 -7.77
N PHE A 411 13.56 29.39 -7.01
CA PHE A 411 12.13 29.44 -7.28
C PHE A 411 11.62 30.88 -7.09
N TRP A 412 10.69 31.26 -7.95
CA TRP A 412 10.05 32.59 -7.91
C TRP A 412 8.54 32.47 -7.96
N SER A 413 7.87 33.37 -7.22
CA SER A 413 6.42 33.54 -7.25
C SER A 413 5.63 32.24 -7.00
N LEU A 414 6.05 31.41 -6.05
CA LEU A 414 5.48 30.07 -5.79
C LEU A 414 3.98 30.07 -5.47
N THR A 415 3.45 31.17 -4.96
CA THR A 415 2.02 31.36 -4.64
C THR A 415 1.15 31.75 -5.85
N ASP A 416 1.77 32.18 -6.95
CA ASP A 416 1.05 32.60 -8.16
C ASP A 416 1.12 31.49 -9.20
N SER A 417 0.02 30.81 -9.42
CA SER A 417 -0.06 29.65 -10.34
C SER A 417 0.30 29.97 -11.80
N VAL A 418 0.28 31.25 -12.18
CA VAL A 418 0.62 31.71 -13.54
C VAL A 418 2.07 32.17 -13.65
N LYS A 419 2.57 32.88 -12.61
CA LYS A 419 3.91 33.50 -12.62
C LYS A 419 4.98 32.65 -11.95
N ARG A 420 4.60 31.55 -11.26
CA ARG A 420 5.58 30.70 -10.60
C ARG A 420 6.60 30.18 -11.60
N ASN A 421 7.84 30.25 -11.22
CA ASN A 421 8.97 29.85 -12.05
C ASN A 421 10.05 29.28 -11.12
N GLY A 422 10.84 28.36 -11.62
CA GLY A 422 11.97 27.84 -10.87
C GLY A 422 12.57 26.60 -11.50
N SER A 423 13.78 26.29 -11.05
CA SER A 423 14.44 25.05 -11.42
C SER A 423 15.28 24.51 -10.27
N MET A 424 15.44 23.22 -10.25
CA MET A 424 16.28 22.49 -9.30
C MET A 424 17.12 21.47 -10.04
N ASP A 425 18.42 21.52 -9.84
CA ASP A 425 19.39 20.58 -10.38
C ASP A 425 19.74 19.55 -9.30
N PHE A 426 19.82 18.29 -9.71
CA PHE A 426 20.23 17.16 -8.87
C PHE A 426 21.35 16.39 -9.56
N GLU A 427 22.30 15.93 -8.77
CA GLU A 427 23.35 15.04 -9.19
C GLU A 427 23.47 13.92 -8.18
N MET A 428 23.39 12.68 -8.66
CA MET A 428 23.44 11.49 -7.82
C MET A 428 24.48 10.51 -8.34
N HIS A 429 25.32 10.07 -7.45
CA HIS A 429 26.26 8.96 -7.67
C HIS A 429 25.80 7.77 -6.84
N THR A 430 25.64 6.64 -7.49
CA THR A 430 25.21 5.40 -6.82
C THR A 430 26.40 4.49 -6.58
N GLN A 431 26.35 3.70 -5.52
CA GLN A 431 27.27 2.61 -5.22
C GLN A 431 26.50 1.29 -5.16
N ASN A 432 25.51 1.17 -4.29
CA ASN A 432 24.67 -0.02 -4.20
C ASN A 432 23.24 0.37 -3.84
N LEU A 433 22.33 0.30 -4.80
CA LEU A 433 20.91 0.61 -4.62
C LEU A 433 20.02 -0.65 -4.60
N ASN A 434 20.60 -1.84 -4.46
CA ASN A 434 19.83 -3.09 -4.53
C ASN A 434 18.72 -3.21 -3.47
N PHE A 435 18.84 -2.48 -2.34
CA PHE A 435 17.77 -2.43 -1.35
C PHE A 435 16.46 -1.82 -1.89
N LEU A 436 16.53 -1.00 -2.96
CA LEU A 436 15.35 -0.42 -3.58
C LEU A 436 14.50 -1.44 -4.34
N THR A 437 15.07 -2.59 -4.77
CA THR A 437 14.30 -3.65 -5.42
C THR A 437 13.23 -4.22 -4.49
N GLY A 438 13.48 -4.18 -3.18
CA GLY A 438 12.51 -4.55 -2.15
C GLY A 438 11.24 -3.69 -2.13
N LEU A 439 11.25 -2.47 -2.69
CA LEU A 439 10.05 -1.62 -2.81
C LEU A 439 9.02 -2.17 -3.81
N ALA A 440 9.48 -2.90 -4.81
CA ALA A 440 8.63 -3.51 -5.82
C ALA A 440 8.23 -4.95 -5.47
N ASP A 441 8.49 -5.40 -4.25
CA ASP A 441 8.28 -6.77 -3.78
C ASP A 441 8.98 -7.82 -4.69
N ILE A 442 10.06 -7.39 -5.31
CA ILE A 442 10.88 -8.28 -6.15
C ILE A 442 11.74 -9.12 -5.22
N ALA A 443 11.58 -10.43 -5.34
CA ALA A 443 12.36 -11.38 -4.56
C ALA A 443 13.88 -11.13 -4.74
N PRO A 444 14.68 -11.20 -3.67
CA PRO A 444 16.11 -10.98 -3.73
C PRO A 444 16.85 -12.17 -4.36
N ASP A 445 16.28 -12.73 -5.43
CA ASP A 445 16.82 -13.87 -6.15
C ASP A 445 17.94 -13.48 -7.15
N GLY A 446 18.24 -12.18 -7.23
CA GLY A 446 19.22 -11.62 -8.16
C GLY A 446 18.75 -11.61 -9.64
N SER A 447 17.43 -11.75 -9.89
CA SER A 447 16.91 -11.61 -11.27
C SER A 447 16.91 -10.15 -11.73
N ILE A 448 16.68 -9.22 -10.79
CA ILE A 448 16.76 -7.79 -11.02
C ILE A 448 17.74 -7.20 -10.01
N ILE A 449 18.72 -6.48 -10.49
CA ILE A 449 19.68 -5.75 -9.67
C ILE A 449 19.80 -4.31 -10.15
N VAL A 450 20.13 -3.41 -9.25
CA VAL A 450 20.51 -2.04 -9.60
C VAL A 450 22.03 -2.00 -9.71
N PRO A 451 22.59 -1.69 -10.89
CA PRO A 451 24.05 -1.67 -11.08
C PRO A 451 24.75 -0.68 -10.16
N ASP A 452 25.93 -1.03 -9.75
CA ASP A 452 26.82 -0.12 -9.02
C ASP A 452 27.37 0.97 -9.94
N SER A 453 27.75 2.11 -9.34
CA SER A 453 28.48 3.17 -10.03
C SER A 453 27.72 3.86 -11.17
N MET A 454 26.42 4.04 -11.01
CA MET A 454 25.65 4.90 -11.92
C MET A 454 25.81 6.37 -11.53
N HIS A 455 25.77 7.22 -12.53
CA HIS A 455 25.71 8.67 -12.39
C HIS A 455 24.39 9.18 -12.98
N LEU A 456 23.59 9.85 -12.15
CA LEU A 456 22.33 10.44 -12.53
C LEU A 456 22.43 11.96 -12.39
N ALA A 457 22.18 12.71 -13.45
CA ALA A 457 21.99 14.16 -13.40
C ALA A 457 20.54 14.46 -13.81
N ALA A 458 19.84 15.25 -13.02
CA ALA A 458 18.44 15.63 -13.28
C ALA A 458 18.25 17.13 -13.08
N ARG A 459 17.51 17.76 -13.99
CA ARG A 459 17.01 19.11 -13.86
C ARG A 459 15.49 19.08 -13.86
N LEU A 460 14.89 19.55 -12.78
CA LEU A 460 13.45 19.74 -12.68
C LEU A 460 13.15 21.23 -12.82
N GLY A 461 12.19 21.60 -13.65
CA GLY A 461 11.80 22.98 -13.90
C GLY A 461 10.29 23.15 -13.77
N MET A 462 9.88 24.37 -13.47
CA MET A 462 8.48 24.77 -13.41
C MET A 462 8.35 26.20 -13.97
N GLU A 463 7.38 26.40 -14.86
CA GLU A 463 7.00 27.69 -15.41
C GLU A 463 5.49 27.77 -15.53
N GLY A 464 4.84 28.56 -14.69
CA GLY A 464 3.39 28.55 -14.54
C GLY A 464 2.84 27.16 -14.25
N ALA A 465 1.98 26.67 -15.13
CA ALA A 465 1.46 25.31 -15.05
C ALA A 465 2.39 24.25 -15.70
N GLN A 466 3.43 24.67 -16.39
CA GLN A 466 4.35 23.78 -17.09
C GLN A 466 5.42 23.25 -16.14
N CYS A 467 5.52 21.93 -15.99
CA CYS A 467 6.60 21.24 -15.32
C CYS A 467 7.51 20.57 -16.35
N THR A 468 8.82 20.64 -16.17
CA THR A 468 9.82 20.04 -17.05
C THR A 468 10.76 19.15 -16.24
N ALA A 469 11.23 18.08 -16.84
CA ALA A 469 12.21 17.17 -16.26
C ALA A 469 13.21 16.74 -17.34
N ALA A 470 14.48 17.05 -17.15
CA ALA A 470 15.57 16.53 -17.96
C ALA A 470 16.44 15.62 -17.09
N LEU A 471 16.58 14.35 -17.49
CA LEU A 471 17.30 13.34 -16.75
C LEU A 471 18.36 12.68 -17.64
N LYS A 472 19.57 12.56 -17.13
CA LYS A 472 20.71 11.91 -17.79
C LYS A 472 21.26 10.85 -16.85
N LEU A 473 21.11 9.60 -17.21
CA LEU A 473 21.69 8.47 -16.51
C LEU A 473 22.87 7.93 -17.32
N LYS A 474 23.98 7.71 -16.64
CA LYS A 474 25.15 7.00 -17.18
C LYS A 474 25.45 5.78 -16.33
N GLU A 475 25.62 4.64 -16.98
CA GLU A 475 26.07 3.39 -16.41
C GLU A 475 27.21 2.85 -17.27
N LYS A 476 28.43 2.95 -16.82
CA LYS A 476 29.63 2.63 -17.62
C LYS A 476 29.60 3.30 -19.00
N GLU A 477 29.46 2.49 -20.05
CA GLU A 477 29.34 2.96 -21.43
C GLU A 477 27.91 3.22 -21.89
N GLY A 478 26.93 2.79 -21.09
CA GLY A 478 25.52 2.98 -21.33
C GLY A 478 25.03 4.37 -20.89
N ALA A 479 24.12 4.94 -21.65
CA ALA A 479 23.47 6.20 -21.31
C ALA A 479 21.98 6.17 -21.60
N LEU A 480 21.21 6.84 -20.71
CA LEU A 480 19.78 7.11 -20.90
C LEU A 480 19.57 8.61 -20.71
N ASN A 481 18.94 9.24 -21.69
CA ASN A 481 18.53 10.65 -21.62
C ASN A 481 17.00 10.71 -21.71
N LEU A 482 16.36 11.40 -20.80
CA LEU A 482 14.93 11.67 -20.78
C LEU A 482 14.72 13.17 -20.69
N ASP A 483 13.97 13.71 -21.64
CA ASP A 483 13.45 15.08 -21.59
C ASP A 483 11.92 14.99 -21.59
N ALA A 484 11.29 15.50 -20.54
CA ALA A 484 9.86 15.42 -20.33
C ALA A 484 9.27 16.75 -19.91
N ALA A 485 8.03 16.98 -20.31
CA ALA A 485 7.25 18.13 -19.90
C ALA A 485 5.80 17.71 -19.63
N TYR A 486 5.20 18.31 -18.60
CA TYR A 486 3.81 18.09 -18.22
C TYR A 486 3.15 19.42 -17.84
N ASN A 487 1.95 19.67 -18.36
CA ASN A 487 1.18 20.86 -18.03
C ASN A 487 0.04 20.51 -17.08
N LEU A 488 0.13 21.02 -15.84
CA LEU A 488 -0.83 20.75 -14.76
C LEU A 488 -2.26 21.29 -15.04
N ALA A 489 -2.41 22.28 -15.91
CA ALA A 489 -3.70 22.88 -16.22
C ALA A 489 -4.42 22.17 -17.39
N THR A 490 -3.66 21.76 -18.40
CA THR A 490 -4.20 21.15 -19.61
C THR A 490 -4.01 19.64 -19.67
N GLU A 491 -3.23 19.05 -18.71
CA GLU A 491 -2.81 17.65 -18.71
C GLU A 491 -2.02 17.25 -19.96
N ALA A 492 -1.50 18.23 -20.70
CA ALA A 492 -0.68 17.98 -21.87
C ALA A 492 0.72 17.50 -21.43
N TYR A 493 1.25 16.50 -22.10
CA TYR A 493 2.57 15.96 -21.84
C TYR A 493 3.37 15.71 -23.10
N HIS A 494 4.67 15.75 -22.93
CA HIS A 494 5.67 15.36 -23.93
C HIS A 494 6.86 14.71 -23.22
N ALA A 495 7.38 13.64 -23.78
CA ALA A 495 8.55 12.96 -23.26
C ALA A 495 9.36 12.35 -24.41
N ASP A 496 10.64 12.64 -24.44
CA ASP A 496 11.62 12.06 -25.34
C ASP A 496 12.64 11.26 -24.54
N LEU A 497 12.77 9.99 -24.85
CA LEU A 497 13.70 9.07 -24.22
C LEU A 497 14.68 8.55 -25.27
N ALA A 498 15.96 8.72 -25.01
CA ALA A 498 17.03 8.14 -25.80
C ALA A 498 17.89 7.22 -24.93
N ILE A 499 17.97 5.97 -25.32
CA ILE A 499 18.80 4.94 -24.70
C ILE A 499 19.93 4.61 -25.64
N ASN A 500 21.17 4.76 -25.20
CA ASN A 500 22.35 4.50 -26.00
C ASN A 500 23.22 3.44 -25.33
N ASN A 501 23.40 2.31 -25.95
CA ASN A 501 24.29 1.22 -25.54
C ASN A 501 24.14 0.81 -24.07
N LEU A 502 22.91 0.86 -23.54
CA LEU A 502 22.63 0.48 -22.15
C LEU A 502 22.90 -1.01 -21.96
N GLN A 503 23.70 -1.35 -20.95
CA GLN A 503 24.05 -2.74 -20.62
C GLN A 503 22.94 -3.37 -19.78
N VAL A 504 21.88 -3.82 -20.43
CA VAL A 504 20.66 -4.33 -19.75
C VAL A 504 20.96 -5.52 -18.86
N HIS A 505 21.92 -6.37 -19.23
CA HIS A 505 22.33 -7.53 -18.39
C HIS A 505 22.94 -7.14 -17.04
N HIS A 506 23.37 -5.88 -16.87
CA HIS A 506 23.77 -5.37 -15.55
C HIS A 506 22.57 -5.13 -14.64
N PHE A 507 21.36 -4.96 -15.21
CA PHE A 507 20.08 -4.80 -14.47
C PHE A 507 19.33 -6.13 -14.38
N LEU A 508 19.42 -6.96 -15.43
CA LEU A 508 18.73 -8.24 -15.58
C LEU A 508 19.76 -9.36 -15.85
N PRO A 509 20.58 -9.75 -14.89
CA PRO A 509 21.71 -10.66 -15.12
C PRO A 509 21.31 -12.09 -15.49
N LYS A 510 20.07 -12.49 -15.19
CA LYS A 510 19.55 -13.82 -15.54
C LYS A 510 18.92 -13.87 -16.93
N ASP A 511 18.62 -12.69 -17.50
CA ASP A 511 18.04 -12.60 -18.82
C ASP A 511 19.14 -12.54 -19.90
N SER A 512 18.77 -12.99 -21.10
CA SER A 512 19.68 -12.98 -22.23
C SER A 512 19.72 -11.63 -22.97
N ILE A 513 19.25 -10.54 -22.34
CA ILE A 513 19.29 -9.19 -22.91
C ILE A 513 20.61 -8.53 -22.53
N TYR A 514 21.46 -8.23 -23.51
CA TYR A 514 22.78 -7.65 -23.25
C TYR A 514 22.78 -6.13 -23.43
N THR A 515 22.66 -5.65 -24.64
CA THR A 515 22.74 -4.22 -24.94
C THR A 515 21.45 -3.71 -25.57
N LEU A 516 21.09 -2.46 -25.24
CA LEU A 516 19.91 -1.79 -25.78
C LEU A 516 20.27 -0.39 -26.26
N THR A 517 19.92 -0.09 -27.54
CA THR A 517 19.89 1.26 -28.10
C THR A 517 18.51 1.49 -28.72
N ALA A 518 17.78 2.46 -28.20
CA ALA A 518 16.42 2.74 -28.61
C ALA A 518 16.08 4.23 -28.41
N LYS A 519 15.13 4.73 -29.17
CA LYS A 519 14.55 6.06 -29.03
C LYS A 519 13.05 5.93 -28.86
N MET A 520 12.49 6.74 -28.01
CA MET A 520 11.05 6.79 -27.76
C MET A 520 10.61 8.25 -27.60
N SER A 521 9.50 8.58 -28.25
CA SER A 521 8.87 9.90 -28.13
C SER A 521 7.40 9.71 -27.83
N ALA A 522 6.92 10.30 -26.76
CA ALA A 522 5.53 10.27 -26.33
C ALA A 522 4.99 11.68 -26.20
N LYS A 523 3.76 11.90 -26.69
CA LYS A 523 3.05 13.17 -26.51
C LYS A 523 1.56 12.93 -26.40
N GLY A 524 0.90 13.76 -25.60
CA GLY A 524 -0.55 13.60 -25.44
C GLY A 524 -1.18 14.61 -24.50
N GLN A 525 -2.44 14.38 -24.21
CA GLN A 525 -3.25 15.13 -23.27
C GLN A 525 -4.21 14.17 -22.54
N GLY A 526 -4.26 14.26 -21.20
CA GLY A 526 -4.99 13.34 -20.36
C GLY A 526 -4.23 12.04 -20.10
N VAL A 527 -4.46 11.41 -18.95
CA VAL A 527 -3.79 10.18 -18.52
C VAL A 527 -4.70 8.97 -18.42
N ASP A 528 -6.02 9.19 -18.41
CA ASP A 528 -7.00 8.10 -18.39
C ASP A 528 -7.21 7.56 -19.80
N VAL A 529 -6.62 6.40 -20.08
CA VAL A 529 -6.68 5.73 -21.41
C VAL A 529 -8.09 5.32 -21.84
N ALA A 530 -9.02 5.14 -20.90
CA ALA A 530 -10.40 4.81 -21.19
C ALA A 530 -11.26 6.06 -21.52
N SER A 531 -10.76 7.23 -21.18
CA SER A 531 -11.45 8.49 -21.43
C SER A 531 -11.44 8.85 -22.92
N ARG A 532 -12.59 9.24 -23.45
CA ARG A 532 -12.69 9.72 -24.86
C ARG A 532 -11.98 11.04 -25.11
N LYS A 533 -11.63 11.79 -24.05
CA LYS A 533 -10.92 13.07 -24.14
C LYS A 533 -9.41 12.86 -24.24
N THR A 534 -8.89 11.72 -23.81
CA THR A 534 -7.47 11.42 -23.86
C THR A 534 -7.00 11.23 -25.29
N VAL A 535 -5.90 11.92 -25.60
CA VAL A 535 -5.20 11.79 -26.88
C VAL A 535 -3.73 11.54 -26.59
N ALA A 536 -3.16 10.48 -27.14
CA ALA A 536 -1.77 10.15 -26.98
C ALA A 536 -1.15 9.65 -28.28
N ALA A 537 0.12 9.90 -28.48
CA ALA A 537 0.92 9.33 -29.54
C ALA A 537 2.27 8.91 -28.95
N LEU A 538 2.70 7.70 -29.28
CA LEU A 538 3.97 7.10 -28.91
C LEU A 538 4.67 6.64 -30.19
N ASN A 539 5.92 7.06 -30.37
CA ASN A 539 6.81 6.53 -31.40
C ASN A 539 8.02 5.91 -30.71
N ALA A 540 8.34 4.70 -31.01
CA ALA A 540 9.51 4.00 -30.51
C ALA A 540 10.27 3.37 -31.64
N SER A 541 11.59 3.51 -31.65
CA SER A 541 12.49 2.93 -32.61
C SER A 541 13.59 2.16 -31.89
N LEU A 542 13.71 0.89 -32.19
CA LEU A 542 14.74 0.00 -31.69
C LEU A 542 15.88 -0.03 -32.66
N GLU A 543 16.97 0.65 -32.32
CA GLU A 543 18.17 0.71 -33.20
C GLU A 543 19.07 -0.53 -33.03
N LYS A 544 19.17 -1.03 -31.76
CA LYS A 544 19.93 -2.23 -31.43
C LYS A 544 19.43 -2.87 -30.15
N LEU A 545 19.18 -4.16 -30.19
CA LEU A 545 18.94 -5.02 -29.03
C LEU A 545 19.75 -6.30 -29.23
N GLN A 546 20.68 -6.56 -28.34
CA GLN A 546 21.39 -7.84 -28.30
C GLN A 546 20.64 -8.80 -27.35
N TYR A 547 20.06 -9.85 -27.92
CA TYR A 547 19.36 -10.91 -27.17
C TYR A 547 20.07 -12.24 -27.42
N GLY A 548 20.77 -12.74 -26.38
CA GLY A 548 21.67 -13.89 -26.58
C GLY A 548 22.73 -13.61 -27.64
N HIS A 549 22.73 -14.42 -28.67
CA HIS A 549 23.63 -14.28 -29.83
C HIS A 549 22.98 -13.52 -31.01
N TRP A 550 21.73 -13.03 -30.84
CA TRP A 550 21.01 -12.31 -31.87
C TRP A 550 21.11 -10.80 -31.72
N ASP A 551 21.43 -10.11 -32.79
CA ASP A 551 21.32 -8.65 -32.89
C ASP A 551 19.99 -8.28 -33.55
N ILE A 552 19.09 -7.68 -32.81
CA ILE A 552 17.79 -7.20 -33.28
C ILE A 552 17.90 -5.69 -33.51
N SER A 553 17.55 -5.23 -34.71
CA SER A 553 17.58 -3.81 -35.07
C SER A 553 16.46 -3.50 -36.07
N GLY A 554 16.21 -2.22 -36.31
CA GLY A 554 15.24 -1.78 -37.32
C GLY A 554 13.80 -2.18 -36.96
N VAL A 555 13.40 -2.01 -35.70
CA VAL A 555 12.00 -2.21 -35.30
C VAL A 555 11.41 -0.87 -34.87
N ASP A 556 10.36 -0.46 -35.57
CA ASP A 556 9.63 0.79 -35.32
C ASP A 556 8.22 0.50 -34.84
N VAL A 557 7.79 1.21 -33.81
CA VAL A 557 6.46 1.12 -33.24
C VAL A 557 5.83 2.51 -33.17
N HIS A 558 4.68 2.66 -33.77
CA HIS A 558 3.87 3.86 -33.68
C HIS A 558 2.54 3.52 -33.03
N ALA A 559 2.30 4.05 -31.85
CA ALA A 559 1.04 3.88 -31.14
C ALA A 559 0.31 5.21 -31.03
N GLY A 560 -1.00 5.18 -31.19
CA GLY A 560 -1.89 6.33 -31.06
C GLY A 560 -3.09 5.99 -30.19
N LEU A 561 -3.58 6.94 -29.42
CA LEU A 561 -4.81 6.84 -28.67
C LEU A 561 -5.68 8.06 -28.98
N LYS A 562 -6.91 7.83 -29.41
CA LYS A 562 -7.88 8.89 -29.68
C LYS A 562 -9.29 8.35 -29.49
N SER A 563 -10.13 9.06 -28.75
CA SER A 563 -11.52 8.67 -28.50
C SER A 563 -11.64 7.25 -27.95
N SER A 564 -10.74 6.89 -27.01
CA SER A 564 -10.62 5.54 -26.41
C SER A 564 -10.28 4.42 -27.40
N VAL A 565 -9.84 4.74 -28.59
CA VAL A 565 -9.33 3.76 -29.57
C VAL A 565 -7.80 3.86 -29.59
N ALA A 566 -7.15 2.79 -29.16
CA ALA A 566 -5.71 2.61 -29.32
C ALA A 566 -5.42 2.02 -30.70
N THR A 567 -4.45 2.58 -31.41
CA THR A 567 -3.94 2.07 -32.69
C THR A 567 -2.46 1.82 -32.52
N VAL A 568 -1.96 0.69 -33.02
CA VAL A 568 -0.54 0.34 -33.02
C VAL A 568 -0.12 -0.07 -34.41
N ARG A 569 0.95 0.51 -34.88
CA ARG A 569 1.65 0.09 -36.12
C ARG A 569 3.05 -0.37 -35.73
N LEU A 570 3.40 -1.53 -36.15
CA LEU A 570 4.70 -2.14 -35.95
C LEU A 570 5.33 -2.41 -37.32
N ALA A 571 6.57 -1.99 -37.50
CA ALA A 571 7.38 -2.34 -38.65
C ALA A 571 8.71 -2.91 -38.17
N SER A 572 9.16 -3.98 -38.77
CA SER A 572 10.48 -4.58 -38.55
C SER A 572 11.14 -4.89 -39.89
N ASP A 573 12.31 -4.30 -40.10
CA ASP A 573 13.21 -4.65 -41.21
C ASP A 573 14.44 -5.42 -40.69
N ASN A 574 14.23 -6.18 -39.63
CA ASN A 574 15.28 -6.96 -39.02
C ASN A 574 15.62 -8.19 -39.85
N VAL A 575 16.91 -8.55 -39.87
CA VAL A 575 17.42 -9.71 -40.61
C VAL A 575 16.82 -11.04 -40.14
N LEU A 576 16.34 -11.13 -38.88
CA LEU A 576 15.70 -12.31 -38.33
C LEU A 576 14.20 -12.36 -38.66
N LEU A 577 13.57 -11.18 -38.73
CA LEU A 577 12.11 -11.06 -38.86
C LEU A 577 11.75 -9.76 -39.57
N LYS A 578 11.32 -9.86 -40.85
CA LYS A 578 10.74 -8.75 -41.58
C LYS A 578 9.22 -8.82 -41.49
N MET A 579 8.61 -7.79 -40.94
CA MET A 579 7.17 -7.77 -40.75
C MET A 579 6.59 -6.37 -40.65
N GLN A 580 5.32 -6.26 -40.94
CA GLN A 580 4.48 -5.10 -40.70
C GLN A 580 3.22 -5.55 -39.98
N GLY A 581 2.84 -4.80 -38.98
CA GLY A 581 1.65 -5.09 -38.17
C GLY A 581 0.85 -3.84 -37.90
N ASN A 582 -0.48 -3.98 -37.93
CA ASN A 582 -1.42 -2.95 -37.54
C ASN A 582 -2.42 -3.56 -36.53
N ALA A 583 -2.65 -2.87 -35.43
CA ALA A 583 -3.67 -3.26 -34.45
C ALA A 583 -4.51 -2.06 -34.05
N ASP A 584 -5.78 -2.28 -33.84
CA ASP A 584 -6.67 -1.33 -33.20
C ASP A 584 -7.42 -1.99 -32.06
N MET A 585 -7.66 -1.25 -30.97
CA MET A 585 -8.36 -1.75 -29.79
C MET A 585 -9.13 -0.63 -29.10
N ARG A 586 -10.39 -0.90 -28.74
CA ARG A 586 -11.20 -0.02 -27.90
C ARG A 586 -10.96 -0.26 -26.43
N LEU A 587 -10.60 0.80 -25.71
CA LEU A 587 -10.25 0.75 -24.29
C LEU A 587 -11.42 1.12 -23.35
N ASP A 588 -12.51 1.69 -23.91
CA ASP A 588 -13.72 2.04 -23.16
C ASP A 588 -14.70 0.87 -22.99
N ARG A 589 -14.26 -0.37 -23.29
CA ARG A 589 -15.07 -1.59 -23.20
C ARG A 589 -14.54 -2.52 -22.10
N SER A 590 -15.47 -3.23 -21.48
CA SER A 590 -15.12 -4.29 -20.49
C SER A 590 -14.70 -5.62 -21.14
N TYR A 591 -14.75 -5.71 -22.46
CA TYR A 591 -14.35 -6.87 -23.28
C TYR A 591 -13.39 -6.41 -24.37
N LEU A 592 -12.58 -7.33 -24.89
CA LEU A 592 -11.68 -7.07 -25.99
C LEU A 592 -12.47 -6.76 -27.26
N ASP A 593 -12.29 -5.56 -27.78
CA ASP A 593 -12.91 -5.08 -29.04
C ASP A 593 -11.80 -4.45 -29.89
N GLY A 594 -11.33 -5.16 -30.91
CA GLY A 594 -10.22 -4.71 -31.73
C GLY A 594 -9.92 -5.66 -32.89
N ALA A 595 -8.98 -5.24 -33.69
CA ALA A 595 -8.44 -6.02 -34.82
C ALA A 595 -6.92 -5.97 -34.81
N LEU A 596 -6.30 -7.00 -35.36
CA LEU A 596 -4.88 -7.14 -35.61
C LEU A 596 -4.65 -7.69 -37.01
N ASP A 597 -3.86 -7.00 -37.81
CA ASP A 597 -3.38 -7.46 -39.11
C ASP A 597 -1.86 -7.48 -39.09
N LEU A 598 -1.28 -8.64 -39.38
CA LEU A 598 0.16 -8.86 -39.49
C LEU A 598 0.49 -9.34 -40.91
N ASN A 599 1.49 -8.72 -41.46
CA ASN A 599 2.14 -9.19 -42.71
C ASN A 599 3.60 -9.53 -42.38
N VAL A 600 3.92 -10.80 -42.35
CA VAL A 600 5.28 -11.31 -42.16
C VAL A 600 5.85 -11.63 -43.48
N GLU A 601 6.80 -10.82 -43.95
CA GLU A 601 7.47 -10.97 -45.22
C GLU A 601 8.52 -12.07 -45.17
N GLU A 602 9.23 -12.18 -44.05
CA GLU A 602 10.25 -13.20 -43.86
C GLU A 602 10.53 -13.47 -42.38
N VAL A 603 10.54 -14.74 -42.02
CA VAL A 603 11.16 -15.24 -40.78
C VAL A 603 12.42 -16.00 -41.18
N ASN A 604 13.59 -15.55 -40.77
CA ASN A 604 14.86 -16.19 -41.14
C ASN A 604 15.18 -17.37 -40.20
N LEU A 605 14.59 -18.52 -40.51
CA LEU A 605 14.70 -19.72 -39.66
C LEU A 605 16.14 -20.26 -39.55
N HIS A 606 16.97 -19.99 -40.54
CA HIS A 606 18.39 -20.39 -40.53
C HIS A 606 19.18 -19.55 -39.49
N LYS A 607 19.03 -18.23 -39.53
CA LYS A 607 19.66 -17.36 -38.55
C LYS A 607 19.10 -17.56 -37.13
N LEU A 608 17.86 -18.01 -37.01
CA LEU A 608 17.25 -18.43 -35.74
C LEU A 608 17.74 -19.80 -35.26
N GLY A 609 18.58 -20.51 -36.06
CA GLY A 609 19.11 -21.84 -35.73
C GLY A 609 18.10 -22.98 -35.83
N LEU A 610 16.91 -22.73 -36.41
CA LEU A 610 15.84 -23.72 -36.50
C LEU A 610 16.02 -24.69 -37.67
N VAL A 611 16.75 -24.28 -38.73
CA VAL A 611 17.10 -25.12 -39.87
C VAL A 611 18.60 -25.01 -40.22
N PRO A 612 19.25 -26.09 -40.66
CA PRO A 612 20.69 -26.12 -40.88
C PRO A 612 21.14 -25.29 -42.10
N ARG A 613 20.23 -25.02 -43.02
CA ARG A 613 20.50 -24.24 -44.27
C ARG A 613 19.35 -23.27 -44.54
N PRO A 614 19.58 -22.15 -45.21
CA PRO A 614 18.51 -21.25 -45.63
C PRO A 614 17.44 -21.98 -46.44
N LEU A 615 16.18 -21.65 -46.21
CA LEU A 615 15.08 -22.15 -47.00
C LEU A 615 15.16 -21.56 -48.42
N LYS A 616 14.71 -22.31 -49.44
CA LYS A 616 14.65 -21.84 -50.85
C LYS A 616 13.64 -20.72 -51.07
N HIS A 617 12.60 -20.70 -50.23
CA HIS A 617 11.54 -19.70 -50.27
C HIS A 617 11.42 -19.05 -48.93
N PRO A 618 11.02 -17.76 -48.80
CA PRO A 618 10.88 -17.09 -47.53
C PRO A 618 9.78 -17.75 -46.69
N PHE A 619 10.01 -17.79 -45.37
CA PHE A 619 8.96 -18.18 -44.44
C PHE A 619 8.07 -16.97 -44.18
N ALA A 620 7.07 -16.77 -45.01
CA ALA A 620 6.21 -15.60 -45.06
C ALA A 620 4.75 -16.01 -44.84
N PHE A 621 4.00 -15.13 -44.16
CA PHE A 621 2.56 -15.32 -43.91
C PHE A 621 1.87 -14.00 -43.60
N THR A 622 0.55 -13.96 -43.81
CA THR A 622 -0.32 -12.90 -43.31
C THR A 622 -1.26 -13.46 -42.27
N MET A 623 -1.51 -12.70 -41.21
CA MET A 623 -2.43 -13.06 -40.15
C MET A 623 -3.36 -11.89 -39.86
N GLY A 624 -4.67 -12.15 -39.81
CA GLY A 624 -5.70 -11.22 -39.35
C GLY A 624 -6.45 -11.82 -38.18
N ALA A 625 -6.58 -11.06 -37.11
CA ALA A 625 -7.38 -11.42 -35.94
C ALA A 625 -8.39 -10.31 -35.65
N GLU A 626 -9.62 -10.66 -35.36
CA GLU A 626 -10.70 -9.74 -35.00
C GLU A 626 -11.42 -10.24 -33.77
N ALA A 627 -11.51 -9.42 -32.76
CA ALA A 627 -12.26 -9.68 -31.54
C ALA A 627 -13.38 -8.64 -31.41
N ARG A 628 -14.61 -9.11 -31.22
CA ARG A 628 -15.78 -8.29 -30.95
C ARG A 628 -16.50 -8.83 -29.71
N HIS A 629 -17.59 -8.17 -29.30
CA HIS A 629 -18.36 -8.55 -28.11
C HIS A 629 -18.75 -10.04 -28.06
N ASP A 630 -19.12 -10.62 -29.20
CA ASP A 630 -19.66 -11.97 -29.30
C ASP A 630 -18.96 -12.85 -30.33
N SER A 631 -17.88 -12.38 -30.92
CA SER A 631 -17.17 -13.12 -31.97
C SER A 631 -15.66 -12.90 -31.96
N LEU A 632 -14.95 -13.97 -32.21
CA LEU A 632 -13.52 -13.99 -32.48
C LEU A 632 -13.29 -14.61 -33.85
N LYS A 633 -12.44 -14.00 -34.62
CA LYS A 633 -12.02 -14.52 -35.96
C LYS A 633 -10.50 -14.46 -36.02
N LEU A 634 -9.91 -15.52 -36.54
CA LEU A 634 -8.48 -15.58 -36.88
C LEU A 634 -8.36 -16.12 -38.30
N ARG A 635 -7.58 -15.42 -39.10
CA ARG A 635 -7.21 -15.80 -40.46
C ARG A 635 -5.70 -15.84 -40.55
N LEU A 636 -5.14 -16.90 -41.10
CA LEU A 636 -3.72 -16.99 -41.45
C LEU A 636 -3.60 -17.56 -42.84
N ASP A 637 -2.89 -16.85 -43.70
CA ASP A 637 -2.63 -17.22 -45.09
C ASP A 637 -1.12 -17.23 -45.30
N ALA A 638 -0.60 -18.35 -45.80
CA ALA A 638 0.83 -18.53 -46.03
C ALA A 638 1.05 -19.45 -47.27
N GLY A 639 1.18 -18.85 -48.43
CA GLY A 639 1.20 -19.62 -49.69
C GLY A 639 -0.15 -20.33 -49.91
N ASP A 640 -0.13 -21.64 -50.09
CA ASP A 640 -1.33 -22.48 -50.19
C ASP A 640 -1.85 -22.98 -48.83
N LEU A 641 -1.29 -22.52 -47.69
CA LEU A 641 -1.81 -22.77 -46.35
C LEU A 641 -2.82 -21.70 -46.00
N ASN A 642 -4.03 -22.12 -45.63
CA ASN A 642 -5.11 -21.27 -45.21
C ASN A 642 -5.68 -21.79 -43.88
N LEU A 643 -5.56 -21.02 -42.80
CA LEU A 643 -6.20 -21.28 -41.51
C LEU A 643 -7.31 -20.25 -41.27
N ARG A 644 -8.46 -20.76 -40.91
CA ARG A 644 -9.62 -19.95 -40.49
C ARG A 644 -10.12 -20.49 -39.16
N PHE A 645 -10.14 -19.63 -38.14
CA PHE A 645 -10.75 -19.91 -36.84
C PHE A 645 -11.86 -18.90 -36.60
N ARG A 646 -12.98 -19.37 -36.04
CA ARG A 646 -14.10 -18.52 -35.63
C ARG A 646 -14.67 -19.06 -34.30
N ALA A 647 -14.96 -18.16 -33.36
CA ALA A 647 -15.67 -18.49 -32.16
C ALA A 647 -16.80 -17.47 -31.92
N HIS A 648 -17.93 -17.94 -31.44
CA HIS A 648 -19.09 -17.12 -31.05
C HIS A 648 -19.02 -16.86 -29.54
N SER A 649 -18.07 -16.02 -29.11
CA SER A 649 -17.78 -15.73 -27.70
C SER A 649 -16.84 -14.55 -27.59
N THR A 650 -16.75 -13.92 -26.41
CA THR A 650 -15.64 -13.04 -26.05
C THR A 650 -14.38 -13.87 -25.84
N LEU A 651 -13.19 -13.27 -25.99
CA LEU A 651 -11.92 -13.96 -25.71
C LEU A 651 -11.86 -14.50 -24.28
N LYS A 652 -12.26 -13.69 -23.30
CA LYS A 652 -12.30 -14.10 -21.89
C LYS A 652 -13.19 -15.32 -21.66
N LYS A 653 -14.39 -15.30 -22.19
CA LYS A 653 -15.33 -16.42 -22.07
C LYS A 653 -14.84 -17.68 -22.81
N LEU A 654 -14.20 -17.51 -23.97
CA LEU A 654 -13.58 -18.63 -24.70
C LEU A 654 -12.49 -19.27 -23.86
N MET A 655 -11.59 -18.50 -23.26
CA MET A 655 -10.53 -19.01 -22.37
C MET A 655 -11.12 -19.73 -21.15
N GLU A 656 -12.05 -19.09 -20.44
CA GLU A 656 -12.73 -19.69 -19.27
C GLU A 656 -13.44 -21.01 -19.62
N GLN A 657 -14.11 -21.09 -20.78
CA GLN A 657 -14.75 -22.31 -21.24
C GLN A 657 -13.72 -23.38 -21.61
N SER A 658 -12.62 -22.99 -22.25
CA SER A 658 -11.53 -23.90 -22.58
C SER A 658 -10.86 -24.47 -21.34
N ASP A 659 -10.56 -23.64 -20.35
CA ASP A 659 -9.97 -24.06 -19.07
C ASP A 659 -10.91 -25.00 -18.30
N LYS A 660 -12.20 -24.69 -18.25
CA LYS A 660 -13.22 -25.57 -17.66
C LYS A 660 -13.32 -26.89 -18.38
N PHE A 661 -13.30 -26.88 -19.73
CA PHE A 661 -13.33 -28.09 -20.51
C PHE A 661 -12.10 -28.97 -20.22
N VAL A 662 -10.89 -28.40 -20.23
CA VAL A 662 -9.65 -29.13 -19.93
C VAL A 662 -9.68 -29.68 -18.51
N SER A 663 -10.09 -28.88 -17.53
CA SER A 663 -10.20 -29.30 -16.12
C SER A 663 -11.18 -30.46 -15.95
N ILE A 664 -12.39 -30.38 -16.54
CA ILE A 664 -13.39 -31.45 -16.48
C ILE A 664 -12.90 -32.68 -17.20
N LEU A 665 -12.30 -32.52 -18.39
CA LEU A 665 -11.75 -33.65 -19.17
C LEU A 665 -10.64 -34.37 -18.39
N THR A 666 -9.69 -33.62 -17.81
CA THR A 666 -8.60 -34.18 -17.01
C THR A 666 -9.16 -34.97 -15.82
N LYS A 667 -10.10 -34.36 -15.08
CA LYS A 667 -10.76 -35.03 -13.96
C LYS A 667 -11.46 -36.33 -14.38
N GLN A 668 -12.21 -36.29 -15.49
CA GLN A 668 -12.93 -37.46 -16.00
C GLN A 668 -11.97 -38.57 -16.49
N ILE A 669 -10.84 -38.20 -17.08
CA ILE A 669 -9.78 -39.14 -17.45
C ILE A 669 -9.19 -39.80 -16.21
N ASP A 670 -8.92 -39.04 -15.15
CA ASP A 670 -8.42 -39.57 -13.88
C ASP A 670 -9.44 -40.50 -13.20
N GLU A 671 -10.73 -40.14 -13.27
CA GLU A 671 -11.84 -40.95 -12.78
C GLU A 671 -12.19 -42.15 -13.72
N ARG A 672 -11.55 -42.22 -14.91
CA ARG A 672 -11.77 -43.22 -15.97
C ARG A 672 -13.23 -43.32 -16.43
N ARG A 673 -13.95 -42.27 -16.40
CA ARG A 673 -15.32 -42.13 -16.80
C ARG A 673 -15.52 -40.86 -17.59
N LEU A 674 -16.01 -40.96 -18.82
CA LEU A 674 -16.28 -39.81 -19.70
C LEU A 674 -17.78 -39.48 -19.67
N ASP A 675 -18.16 -38.38 -19.05
CA ASP A 675 -19.50 -37.85 -19.17
C ASP A 675 -19.57 -36.89 -20.38
N HIS A 676 -19.99 -37.43 -21.51
CA HIS A 676 -20.09 -36.70 -22.76
C HIS A 676 -21.07 -35.53 -22.66
N ALA A 677 -22.14 -35.63 -21.87
CA ALA A 677 -23.12 -34.56 -21.71
C ALA A 677 -22.52 -33.41 -20.92
N ALA A 678 -21.82 -33.69 -19.81
CA ALA A 678 -21.11 -32.66 -19.03
C ALA A 678 -19.99 -31.99 -19.80
N LEU A 679 -19.19 -32.73 -20.57
CA LEU A 679 -18.16 -32.21 -21.44
C LEU A 679 -18.73 -31.25 -22.50
N ARG A 680 -19.86 -31.63 -23.12
CA ARG A 680 -20.49 -30.78 -24.14
C ARG A 680 -21.00 -29.46 -23.58
N GLN A 681 -21.56 -29.44 -22.37
CA GLN A 681 -22.11 -28.23 -21.75
C GLN A 681 -21.05 -27.12 -21.61
N VAL A 682 -19.79 -27.50 -21.41
CA VAL A 682 -18.69 -26.55 -21.23
C VAL A 682 -17.92 -26.27 -22.51
N LEU A 683 -18.24 -26.93 -23.62
CA LEU A 683 -17.59 -26.66 -24.91
C LEU A 683 -17.81 -25.22 -25.36
N PRO A 684 -16.76 -24.56 -25.83
CA PRO A 684 -16.92 -23.28 -26.52
C PRO A 684 -17.62 -23.48 -27.88
N SER A 685 -18.33 -22.44 -28.33
CA SER A 685 -18.87 -22.42 -29.70
C SER A 685 -17.81 -21.89 -30.65
N ALA A 686 -16.98 -22.78 -31.18
CA ALA A 686 -15.85 -22.43 -32.03
C ALA A 686 -15.66 -23.43 -33.20
N GLY A 687 -15.04 -22.97 -34.25
CA GLY A 687 -14.66 -23.79 -35.38
C GLY A 687 -13.34 -23.41 -35.95
N MET A 688 -12.57 -24.40 -36.45
CA MET A 688 -11.28 -24.24 -37.06
C MET A 688 -11.25 -24.99 -38.39
N HIS A 689 -10.78 -24.36 -39.42
CA HIS A 689 -10.55 -24.95 -40.76
C HIS A 689 -9.13 -24.60 -41.21
N LEU A 690 -8.35 -25.63 -41.54
CA LEU A 690 -7.01 -25.52 -42.08
C LEU A 690 -6.90 -26.34 -43.35
N GLU A 691 -6.44 -25.71 -44.41
CA GLU A 691 -6.01 -26.38 -45.65
C GLU A 691 -4.59 -25.94 -45.95
N ALA A 692 -3.73 -26.90 -46.30
CA ALA A 692 -2.35 -26.64 -46.66
C ALA A 692 -1.92 -27.61 -47.76
N GLY A 693 -1.49 -27.10 -48.89
CA GLY A 693 -0.79 -27.86 -49.93
C GLY A 693 0.72 -27.96 -49.58
N ASN A 694 1.52 -28.18 -50.60
CA ASN A 694 2.95 -28.32 -50.43
C ASN A 694 3.76 -27.05 -50.80
N GLN A 695 3.09 -25.94 -51.09
CA GLN A 695 3.72 -24.67 -51.47
C GLN A 695 3.46 -23.61 -50.38
N ASN A 696 3.90 -23.89 -49.15
CA ASN A 696 3.77 -22.98 -48.02
C ASN A 696 5.01 -23.03 -47.13
N PRO A 697 5.22 -22.03 -46.27
CA PRO A 697 6.39 -21.99 -45.39
C PRO A 697 6.52 -23.19 -44.45
N VAL A 698 5.41 -23.77 -44.02
CA VAL A 698 5.39 -24.96 -43.13
C VAL A 698 5.87 -26.18 -43.91
N SER A 699 5.43 -26.36 -45.16
CA SER A 699 5.90 -27.45 -46.04
C SER A 699 7.39 -27.33 -46.33
N TYR A 700 7.90 -26.13 -46.56
CA TYR A 700 9.32 -25.86 -46.78
C TYR A 700 10.17 -26.15 -45.54
N PHE A 701 9.66 -25.77 -44.33
CA PHE A 701 10.30 -26.09 -43.08
C PHE A 701 10.36 -27.60 -42.85
N LEU A 702 9.22 -28.29 -43.04
CA LEU A 702 9.16 -29.76 -42.90
C LEU A 702 10.06 -30.47 -43.87
N ALA A 703 10.12 -29.99 -45.13
CA ALA A 703 11.01 -30.53 -46.13
C ALA A 703 12.50 -30.39 -45.76
N ALA A 704 12.88 -29.29 -45.10
CA ALA A 704 14.24 -29.12 -44.56
C ALA A 704 14.55 -30.12 -43.41
N LYS A 705 13.53 -30.72 -42.80
CA LYS A 705 13.63 -31.80 -41.80
C LYS A 705 13.41 -33.21 -42.37
N GLY A 706 13.35 -33.36 -43.70
CA GLY A 706 13.14 -34.67 -44.37
C GLY A 706 11.67 -35.15 -44.40
N ILE A 707 10.72 -34.27 -44.07
CA ILE A 707 9.29 -34.58 -44.10
C ILE A 707 8.61 -33.82 -45.23
N SER A 708 7.82 -34.48 -46.07
CA SER A 708 7.00 -33.83 -47.10
C SER A 708 5.62 -34.45 -47.19
N TYR A 709 4.64 -33.65 -47.64
CA TYR A 709 3.27 -34.07 -47.90
C TYR A 709 2.72 -33.36 -49.15
N ASN A 710 1.66 -33.89 -49.74
CA ASN A 710 0.99 -33.24 -50.88
C ASN A 710 -0.05 -32.22 -50.40
N ASP A 711 -0.95 -32.63 -49.53
CA ASP A 711 -1.92 -31.74 -48.89
C ASP A 711 -2.30 -32.25 -47.48
N PHE A 712 -2.66 -31.30 -46.62
CA PHE A 712 -3.16 -31.50 -45.28
C PHE A 712 -4.45 -30.72 -45.11
N LYS A 713 -5.50 -31.37 -44.66
CA LYS A 713 -6.79 -30.74 -44.38
C LYS A 713 -7.22 -31.06 -42.95
N LEU A 714 -7.71 -30.05 -42.25
CA LEU A 714 -8.22 -30.16 -40.89
C LEU A 714 -9.45 -29.29 -40.75
N SER A 715 -10.53 -29.84 -40.25
CA SER A 715 -11.75 -29.11 -39.97
C SER A 715 -12.32 -29.61 -38.61
N PHE A 716 -12.39 -28.73 -37.66
CA PHE A 716 -12.95 -29.02 -36.33
C PHE A 716 -14.02 -27.99 -35.96
N GLY A 717 -15.12 -28.47 -35.40
CA GLY A 717 -16.15 -27.66 -34.81
C GLY A 717 -16.49 -28.12 -33.41
N PHE A 718 -16.67 -27.18 -32.52
CA PHE A 718 -16.97 -27.39 -31.10
C PHE A 718 -18.21 -26.56 -30.76
N THR A 719 -19.26 -27.20 -30.30
CA THR A 719 -20.44 -26.49 -29.80
C THR A 719 -21.12 -27.31 -28.69
N PRO A 720 -21.73 -26.69 -27.70
CA PRO A 720 -22.52 -27.40 -26.69
C PRO A 720 -23.66 -28.25 -27.30
N GLN A 721 -24.24 -27.79 -28.41
CA GLN A 721 -25.41 -28.46 -29.06
C GLN A 721 -24.99 -29.68 -29.85
N VAL A 722 -23.86 -29.63 -30.51
CA VAL A 722 -23.45 -30.69 -31.46
C VAL A 722 -22.30 -31.50 -30.91
N GLY A 723 -21.58 -30.99 -29.92
CA GLY A 723 -20.35 -31.63 -29.40
C GLY A 723 -19.13 -31.36 -30.26
N ILE A 724 -18.14 -32.22 -30.19
CA ILE A 724 -16.89 -32.17 -30.94
C ILE A 724 -17.09 -32.87 -32.30
N ASN A 725 -16.91 -32.17 -33.39
CA ASN A 725 -16.88 -32.74 -34.73
C ASN A 725 -15.60 -32.37 -35.40
N GLY A 726 -14.82 -33.34 -35.84
CA GLY A 726 -13.55 -33.08 -36.47
C GLY A 726 -13.26 -34.04 -37.59
N ARG A 727 -12.55 -33.54 -38.60
CA ARG A 727 -12.02 -34.32 -39.70
C ARG A 727 -10.63 -33.79 -40.02
N THR A 728 -9.67 -34.69 -40.15
CA THR A 728 -8.34 -34.38 -40.68
C THR A 728 -7.94 -35.43 -41.71
N ALA A 729 -7.18 -34.99 -42.68
CA ALA A 729 -6.60 -35.85 -43.69
C ALA A 729 -5.23 -35.32 -44.14
N VAL A 730 -4.29 -36.20 -44.34
CA VAL A 730 -2.95 -35.96 -44.89
C VAL A 730 -2.78 -36.85 -46.11
N HIS A 731 -2.40 -36.29 -47.21
CA HIS A 731 -2.13 -37.05 -48.42
C HIS A 731 -0.67 -36.97 -48.81
N GLY A 732 -0.11 -38.11 -49.27
CA GLY A 732 1.25 -38.16 -49.82
C GLY A 732 2.34 -37.87 -48.79
N LEU A 733 2.18 -38.30 -47.53
CA LEU A 733 3.20 -38.13 -46.51
C LEU A 733 4.43 -38.95 -46.82
N ARG A 734 5.59 -38.31 -46.80
CA ARG A 734 6.92 -38.92 -46.95
C ARG A 734 7.77 -38.50 -45.77
N MET A 735 8.37 -39.46 -45.11
CA MET A 735 9.30 -39.28 -44.01
C MET A 735 10.46 -40.23 -44.18
N ASP A 736 11.65 -39.72 -44.47
CA ASP A 736 12.82 -40.56 -44.78
C ASP A 736 12.51 -41.58 -45.92
N SER A 737 12.52 -42.85 -45.53
CA SER A 737 12.20 -43.99 -46.42
C SER A 737 10.73 -44.41 -46.41
N LEU A 738 9.87 -43.81 -45.57
CA LEU A 738 8.46 -44.18 -45.44
C LEU A 738 7.60 -43.31 -46.35
N GLN A 739 6.72 -43.93 -47.14
CA GLN A 739 5.71 -43.23 -47.93
C GLN A 739 4.31 -43.79 -47.61
N LEU A 740 3.42 -42.82 -47.21
CA LEU A 740 2.01 -43.11 -46.92
C LEU A 740 1.14 -42.23 -47.82
N ASP A 741 0.19 -42.86 -48.54
CA ASP A 741 -0.63 -42.13 -49.52
C ASP A 741 -1.73 -41.29 -48.87
N THR A 742 -2.41 -41.86 -47.89
CA THR A 742 -3.49 -41.15 -47.19
C THR A 742 -3.54 -41.57 -45.73
N ILE A 743 -3.52 -40.60 -44.83
CA ILE A 743 -3.83 -40.73 -43.44
C ILE A 743 -5.06 -39.88 -43.17
N PHE A 744 -6.09 -40.44 -42.53
CA PHE A 744 -7.25 -39.66 -42.18
C PHE A 744 -7.72 -39.98 -40.76
N PHE A 745 -8.41 -39.03 -40.14
CA PHE A 745 -9.05 -39.18 -38.84
C PHE A 745 -10.30 -38.33 -38.77
N THR A 746 -11.37 -38.89 -38.20
CA THR A 746 -12.64 -38.23 -37.95
C THR A 746 -13.08 -38.49 -36.53
N VAL A 747 -13.65 -37.47 -35.91
CA VAL A 747 -14.26 -37.55 -34.57
C VAL A 747 -15.64 -36.94 -34.62
N LYS A 748 -16.63 -37.59 -34.03
CA LYS A 748 -17.98 -37.07 -33.91
C LYS A 748 -18.54 -37.45 -32.53
N GLN A 749 -18.81 -36.44 -31.72
CA GLN A 749 -19.38 -36.60 -30.39
C GLN A 749 -20.89 -36.34 -30.40
N ASP A 750 -21.65 -37.20 -29.74
CA ASP A 750 -23.03 -36.95 -29.38
C ASP A 750 -23.20 -36.86 -27.83
N THR A 751 -24.41 -36.96 -27.32
CA THR A 751 -24.65 -36.85 -25.86
C THR A 751 -24.21 -38.09 -25.05
N ALA A 752 -24.01 -39.21 -25.69
CA ALA A 752 -23.76 -40.50 -25.04
C ALA A 752 -22.41 -41.10 -25.41
N ARG A 753 -21.81 -40.66 -26.52
CA ARG A 753 -20.59 -41.27 -27.07
C ARG A 753 -19.84 -40.36 -28.01
N MET A 754 -18.59 -40.73 -28.24
CA MET A 754 -17.73 -40.17 -29.24
C MET A 754 -17.32 -41.23 -30.24
N LYS A 755 -17.68 -41.08 -31.50
CA LYS A 755 -17.31 -41.95 -32.59
C LYS A 755 -15.98 -41.46 -33.20
N LEU A 756 -15.06 -42.39 -33.36
CA LEU A 756 -13.74 -42.17 -33.95
C LEU A 756 -13.62 -43.05 -35.17
N GLN A 757 -13.08 -42.47 -36.22
CA GLN A 757 -12.72 -43.22 -37.42
C GLN A 757 -11.39 -42.69 -37.94
N GLY A 758 -10.42 -43.53 -38.07
CA GLY A 758 -9.12 -43.22 -38.63
C GLY A 758 -8.60 -44.28 -39.55
N GLY A 759 -7.56 -43.98 -40.29
CA GLY A 759 -6.94 -44.99 -41.10
C GLY A 759 -5.73 -44.48 -41.89
N VAL A 760 -4.98 -45.44 -42.36
CA VAL A 760 -3.86 -45.29 -43.29
C VAL A 760 -4.14 -46.14 -44.50
N ILE A 761 -4.11 -45.53 -45.65
CA ILE A 761 -4.38 -46.18 -46.93
C ILE A 761 -3.21 -45.92 -47.87
N ASN A 762 -2.60 -47.01 -48.32
CA ASN A 762 -1.66 -47.00 -49.40
C ASN A 762 -2.28 -47.64 -50.62
N GLY A 763 -2.48 -46.87 -51.69
CA GLY A 763 -3.13 -47.33 -52.95
C GLY A 763 -2.22 -48.17 -53.84
N PRO A 764 -2.77 -48.67 -54.97
CA PRO A 764 -2.02 -49.52 -55.90
C PRO A 764 -0.78 -48.88 -56.55
N LYS A 765 -0.68 -47.55 -56.50
CA LYS A 765 0.46 -46.78 -57.02
C LYS A 765 1.54 -46.51 -55.96
N ASN A 766 1.34 -46.94 -54.71
CA ASN A 766 2.35 -46.79 -53.68
C ASN A 766 3.57 -47.67 -53.98
N PRO A 767 4.80 -47.08 -54.05
CA PRO A 767 5.99 -47.87 -54.43
C PRO A 767 6.48 -48.85 -53.39
N GLN A 768 5.97 -48.77 -52.18
CA GLN A 768 6.46 -49.61 -51.05
C GLN A 768 5.48 -50.72 -50.69
N PHE A 769 4.29 -50.36 -50.23
CA PHE A 769 3.31 -51.33 -49.73
C PHE A 769 1.90 -50.87 -50.09
N VAL A 770 1.10 -51.78 -50.62
CA VAL A 770 -0.33 -51.56 -50.86
C VAL A 770 -1.11 -52.16 -49.69
N PHE A 771 -1.83 -51.39 -48.98
CA PHE A 771 -2.65 -51.78 -47.84
C PHE A 771 -3.70 -50.75 -47.49
N ARG A 772 -4.71 -51.19 -46.74
CA ARG A 772 -5.65 -50.32 -46.03
C ARG A 772 -5.71 -50.74 -44.59
N SER A 773 -5.40 -49.87 -43.64
CA SER A 773 -5.60 -50.06 -42.22
C SER A 773 -6.61 -49.06 -41.74
N THR A 774 -7.72 -49.48 -41.19
CA THR A 774 -8.75 -48.61 -40.66
C THR A 774 -8.98 -48.88 -39.18
N LEU A 775 -9.13 -47.83 -38.42
CA LEU A 775 -9.52 -47.84 -37.02
C LEU A 775 -10.91 -47.25 -36.95
N THR A 776 -11.87 -47.97 -36.40
CA THR A 776 -13.18 -47.45 -36.01
C THR A 776 -13.36 -47.64 -34.52
N GLY A 777 -13.93 -46.62 -33.87
CA GLY A 777 -14.11 -46.72 -32.42
C GLY A 777 -15.28 -45.90 -31.95
N GLU A 778 -15.73 -46.30 -30.78
CA GLU A 778 -16.79 -45.66 -30.05
C GLU A 778 -16.38 -45.58 -28.57
N VAL A 779 -16.26 -44.36 -28.07
CA VAL A 779 -16.00 -44.09 -26.67
C VAL A 779 -17.28 -43.65 -26.01
N ARG A 780 -17.78 -44.47 -25.08
CA ARG A 780 -18.96 -44.22 -24.26
C ARG A 780 -18.53 -43.74 -22.88
N ASN A 781 -19.49 -43.54 -22.00
CA ASN A 781 -19.19 -42.99 -20.66
C ASN A 781 -18.25 -43.86 -19.83
N GLU A 782 -18.35 -45.21 -19.97
CA GLU A 782 -17.63 -46.18 -19.12
C GLU A 782 -16.83 -47.18 -19.91
N ASP A 783 -16.93 -47.20 -21.22
CA ASP A 783 -16.18 -48.11 -22.06
C ASP A 783 -15.72 -47.47 -23.38
N ALA A 784 -14.70 -48.02 -23.96
CA ALA A 784 -14.23 -47.70 -25.30
C ALA A 784 -14.11 -48.98 -26.12
N GLU A 785 -14.72 -48.98 -27.27
CA GLU A 785 -14.63 -50.06 -28.23
C GLU A 785 -13.89 -49.55 -29.45
N LEU A 786 -12.82 -50.24 -29.83
CA LEU A 786 -11.99 -49.93 -31.03
C LEU A 786 -11.89 -51.17 -31.86
N THR A 787 -12.12 -51.02 -33.16
CA THR A 787 -11.94 -52.10 -34.14
C THR A 787 -10.85 -51.69 -35.14
N VAL A 788 -9.87 -52.53 -35.32
CA VAL A 788 -8.82 -52.38 -36.30
C VAL A 788 -9.04 -53.39 -37.42
N ASP A 789 -9.13 -52.88 -38.64
CA ASP A 789 -9.22 -53.64 -39.85
C ASP A 789 -8.01 -53.39 -40.75
N TYR A 790 -7.24 -54.42 -41.08
CA TYR A 790 -6.10 -54.34 -42.00
C TYR A 790 -6.35 -55.26 -43.19
N VAL A 791 -6.35 -54.67 -44.37
CA VAL A 791 -6.51 -55.35 -45.64
C VAL A 791 -5.22 -55.18 -46.45
N ASN A 792 -4.65 -56.29 -46.94
CA ASN A 792 -3.45 -56.30 -47.70
C ASN A 792 -3.70 -55.83 -49.17
N GLY A 793 -2.61 -55.67 -49.99
CA GLY A 793 -2.71 -55.24 -51.36
C GLY A 793 -3.43 -56.17 -52.31
N LYS A 794 -3.74 -57.42 -51.92
CA LYS A 794 -4.54 -58.39 -52.63
C LYS A 794 -6.03 -58.34 -52.30
N GLY A 795 -6.43 -57.41 -51.45
CA GLY A 795 -7.83 -57.31 -50.97
C GLY A 795 -8.19 -58.36 -49.90
N GLN A 796 -7.20 -59.04 -49.33
CA GLN A 796 -7.44 -60.01 -48.30
C GLN A 796 -7.31 -59.39 -46.90
N THR A 797 -8.21 -59.68 -45.98
CA THR A 797 -8.11 -59.24 -44.60
C THR A 797 -6.94 -59.96 -43.94
N GLY A 798 -5.92 -59.20 -43.55
CA GLY A 798 -4.77 -59.72 -42.84
C GLY A 798 -4.94 -59.72 -41.34
N VAL A 799 -5.58 -58.67 -40.80
CA VAL A 799 -5.86 -58.52 -39.36
C VAL A 799 -7.21 -57.84 -39.19
N LEU A 800 -8.09 -58.45 -38.40
CA LEU A 800 -9.33 -57.84 -37.94
C LEU A 800 -9.50 -58.16 -36.47
N PHE A 801 -9.47 -57.19 -35.60
CA PHE A 801 -9.67 -57.37 -34.19
C PHE A 801 -10.36 -56.19 -33.54
N GLY A 802 -11.11 -56.45 -32.50
CA GLY A 802 -11.74 -55.46 -31.62
C GLY A 802 -11.03 -55.38 -30.26
N ILE A 803 -10.91 -54.22 -29.75
CA ILE A 803 -10.42 -53.95 -28.39
C ILE A 803 -11.56 -53.28 -27.64
N ASN A 804 -11.97 -53.85 -26.54
CA ASN A 804 -12.90 -53.24 -25.60
C ASN A 804 -12.12 -52.88 -24.34
N ALA A 805 -12.07 -51.62 -24.01
CA ALA A 805 -11.41 -51.08 -22.82
C ALA A 805 -12.46 -50.64 -21.80
N ARG A 806 -12.42 -51.21 -20.62
CA ARG A 806 -13.30 -50.86 -19.50
C ARG A 806 -12.46 -50.58 -18.24
N PRO A 807 -12.83 -49.57 -17.43
CA PRO A 807 -12.16 -49.37 -16.13
C PRO A 807 -12.45 -50.61 -15.25
N LEU A 808 -11.44 -51.05 -14.48
CA LEU A 808 -11.62 -52.11 -13.48
C LEU A 808 -12.44 -51.51 -12.32
N THR A 809 -13.67 -52.05 -12.11
CA THR A 809 -14.46 -51.75 -10.90
C THR A 809 -13.83 -52.42 -9.70
N GLU A 810 -13.92 -51.81 -8.52
CA GLU A 810 -13.38 -52.27 -7.24
C GLU A 810 -13.86 -53.69 -6.95
N GLY A 811 -13.00 -54.69 -7.01
CA GLY A 811 -13.32 -56.11 -6.71
C GLY A 811 -12.18 -57.06 -6.99
N HIS A 812 -11.25 -56.74 -7.81
CA HIS A 812 -10.13 -57.60 -8.17
C HIS A 812 -8.79 -56.93 -7.96
N GLY A 813 -8.28 -56.96 -6.74
CA GLY A 813 -6.87 -56.63 -6.40
C GLY A 813 -6.42 -55.21 -6.63
N ARG A 814 -5.77 -54.61 -5.65
CA ARG A 814 -5.15 -53.26 -5.69
C ARG A 814 -4.29 -53.03 -6.94
N GLY A 815 -4.85 -52.46 -7.98
CA GLY A 815 -4.14 -52.03 -9.17
C GLY A 815 -5.01 -51.15 -10.06
N ASN A 816 -4.54 -49.89 -10.29
CA ASN A 816 -5.10 -48.99 -11.29
C ASN A 816 -4.87 -49.55 -12.69
N GLY A 817 -5.73 -50.43 -13.20
CA GLY A 817 -5.63 -51.07 -14.50
C GLY A 817 -6.85 -50.84 -15.40
N VAL A 818 -6.67 -50.93 -16.71
CA VAL A 818 -7.74 -51.00 -17.70
C VAL A 818 -7.80 -52.44 -18.21
N LEU A 819 -8.98 -53.06 -18.18
CA LEU A 819 -9.17 -54.37 -18.76
C LEU A 819 -9.29 -54.24 -20.28
N LEU A 820 -8.36 -54.77 -21.02
CA LEU A 820 -8.40 -54.81 -22.49
C LEU A 820 -8.83 -56.21 -22.90
N ASN A 821 -9.99 -56.34 -23.50
CA ASN A 821 -10.46 -57.57 -24.11
C ASN A 821 -10.28 -57.48 -25.62
N LEU A 822 -9.55 -58.42 -26.21
CA LEU A 822 -9.50 -58.60 -27.66
C LEU A 822 -10.71 -59.44 -28.07
N ILE A 823 -11.55 -58.89 -28.94
CA ILE A 823 -12.73 -59.55 -29.47
C ILE A 823 -12.44 -59.90 -30.94
N PRO A 824 -12.24 -61.14 -31.32
CA PRO A 824 -12.10 -61.51 -32.70
C PRO A 824 -13.45 -61.33 -33.40
N ALA A 825 -13.49 -60.50 -34.45
CA ALA A 825 -14.71 -60.29 -35.22
C ALA A 825 -14.97 -61.45 -36.21
N GLU A 826 -13.92 -62.16 -36.62
CA GLU A 826 -13.92 -63.41 -37.42
C GLU A 826 -12.59 -64.16 -37.14
N PRO A 827 -12.42 -65.39 -37.55
CA PRO A 827 -11.19 -66.15 -37.35
C PRO A 827 -10.00 -65.43 -38.02
N ILE A 828 -9.00 -65.06 -37.24
CA ILE A 828 -7.82 -64.39 -37.67
C ILE A 828 -7.02 -65.29 -38.59
N SER A 829 -7.06 -65.07 -39.92
CA SER A 829 -6.14 -65.68 -40.85
C SER A 829 -4.90 -64.82 -41.01
N LEU A 830 -3.90 -65.04 -40.19
CA LEU A 830 -2.56 -64.42 -40.41
C LEU A 830 -1.89 -65.12 -41.59
N SER A 831 -1.93 -64.52 -42.78
CA SER A 831 -1.09 -65.00 -43.89
C SER A 831 0.32 -64.36 -43.73
N VAL A 832 1.07 -64.85 -42.75
CA VAL A 832 2.54 -64.65 -42.77
C VAL A 832 3.15 -65.87 -43.36
N ASN A 833 4.03 -65.71 -44.37
CA ASN A 833 4.80 -66.78 -44.99
C ASN A 833 5.32 -67.73 -43.90
N SER A 834 4.82 -68.93 -44.00
CA SER A 834 5.32 -70.20 -43.49
C SER A 834 6.27 -70.11 -42.29
N THR A 835 5.79 -69.92 -41.04
CA THR A 835 6.36 -70.65 -39.88
C THR A 835 5.68 -70.34 -38.53
N LEU A 836 4.52 -69.71 -38.45
CA LEU A 836 3.86 -69.53 -37.16
C LEU A 836 2.35 -69.72 -37.27
N ARG A 837 1.92 -71.03 -37.21
CA ARG A 837 0.55 -71.36 -36.85
C ARG A 837 0.48 -71.39 -35.33
N THR A 838 -0.13 -70.29 -34.78
CA THR A 838 -0.56 -70.36 -33.38
C THR A 838 -1.96 -69.74 -33.31
N ILE A 839 -2.92 -70.64 -33.04
CA ILE A 839 -4.28 -70.27 -32.68
C ILE A 839 -4.19 -69.69 -31.26
N VAL A 840 -4.41 -68.40 -31.11
CA VAL A 840 -4.48 -67.79 -29.78
C VAL A 840 -5.95 -67.58 -29.43
N THR A 841 -6.54 -68.48 -28.73
CA THR A 841 -7.69 -68.33 -27.87
C THR A 841 -7.12 -68.01 -26.46
N GLY A 842 -6.97 -66.80 -26.11
CA GLY A 842 -6.46 -66.47 -24.78
C GLY A 842 -6.73 -65.00 -24.42
N PHE A 843 -7.13 -64.79 -23.19
CA PHE A 843 -7.23 -63.47 -22.60
C PHE A 843 -5.83 -62.85 -22.45
N ILE A 844 -5.58 -61.69 -23.05
CA ILE A 844 -4.35 -60.96 -22.85
C ILE A 844 -4.64 -59.79 -21.86
N CYS A 845 -4.07 -59.91 -20.67
CA CYS A 845 -4.09 -58.84 -19.70
C CYS A 845 -2.86 -57.95 -19.91
N ILE A 846 -3.03 -56.77 -20.47
CA ILE A 846 -1.95 -55.80 -20.63
C ILE A 846 -2.01 -54.82 -19.44
N ARG A 847 -0.98 -54.87 -18.60
CA ARG A 847 -0.81 -53.94 -17.48
C ARG A 847 -0.13 -52.70 -18.05
N ILE A 848 -0.85 -51.61 -18.20
CA ILE A 848 -0.27 -50.30 -18.52
C ILE A 848 0.10 -49.64 -17.22
N CYS A 849 1.39 -49.50 -16.91
CA CYS A 849 1.86 -48.69 -15.81
C CYS A 849 1.62 -47.19 -16.15
N ALA A 850 0.62 -46.57 -15.51
CA ALA A 850 0.34 -45.18 -15.61
C ALA A 850 1.34 -44.39 -14.72
N SER A 851 2.44 -43.96 -15.26
CA SER A 851 3.23 -42.84 -14.73
C SER A 851 3.93 -42.15 -15.88
N MET A 852 3.21 -41.26 -16.51
CA MET A 852 3.76 -40.05 -17.19
C MET A 852 2.63 -39.10 -17.63
N PRO A 853 2.73 -37.85 -17.37
CA PRO A 853 1.78 -36.83 -17.86
C PRO A 853 2.16 -36.35 -19.27
N ILE A 854 1.13 -36.30 -20.13
CA ILE A 854 0.92 -35.30 -21.19
C ILE A 854 1.70 -35.41 -22.49
N LEU A 855 0.92 -35.69 -23.54
CA LEU A 855 0.97 -35.16 -24.92
C LEU A 855 2.33 -35.01 -25.60
N ILE A 856 2.76 -36.06 -26.19
CA ILE A 856 3.41 -36.02 -27.52
C ILE A 856 2.91 -37.26 -28.31
N TRP A 857 2.25 -37.05 -29.44
CA TRP A 857 1.92 -38.09 -30.38
C TRP A 857 3.22 -38.53 -31.06
N THR A 858 3.92 -39.48 -30.45
CA THR A 858 4.89 -40.32 -31.15
C THR A 858 4.31 -41.70 -31.25
N ALA A 859 4.29 -42.21 -32.44
CA ALA A 859 3.87 -43.57 -32.73
C ALA A 859 4.66 -44.54 -31.85
N THR A 860 4.04 -44.99 -30.77
CA THR A 860 4.67 -46.02 -29.91
C THR A 860 4.37 -47.36 -30.53
N MET A 861 5.40 -48.08 -30.98
CA MET A 861 5.33 -49.47 -31.39
C MET A 861 4.95 -50.31 -30.18
N VAL A 862 3.77 -50.87 -30.21
CA VAL A 862 3.30 -51.75 -29.11
C VAL A 862 3.99 -53.11 -29.30
N CYS A 863 4.95 -53.41 -28.44
CA CYS A 863 5.44 -54.79 -28.30
C CYS A 863 4.43 -55.62 -27.54
N VAL A 864 3.79 -56.53 -28.22
CA VAL A 864 2.90 -57.51 -27.57
C VAL A 864 3.75 -58.71 -27.15
N SER A 865 3.98 -58.86 -25.85
CA SER A 865 4.57 -60.08 -25.27
C SER A 865 3.45 -61.06 -24.89
N VAL A 866 3.49 -62.20 -25.46
CA VAL A 866 2.59 -63.35 -25.15
C VAL A 866 3.17 -64.07 -23.95
N CYS A 867 2.50 -64.00 -22.81
CA CYS A 867 2.84 -64.83 -21.64
C CYS A 867 2.17 -66.18 -21.68
N ASN A 868 2.97 -67.23 -21.73
CA ASN A 868 2.53 -68.56 -21.52
C ASN A 868 2.48 -68.84 -19.99
N PRO A 869 1.38 -69.37 -19.41
CA PRO A 869 1.16 -69.42 -17.96
C PRO A 869 2.02 -70.45 -17.19
N THR A 870 2.97 -71.11 -17.82
CA THR A 870 3.74 -72.17 -17.16
C THR A 870 5.23 -71.91 -16.92
N ARG A 871 5.81 -70.78 -17.27
CA ARG A 871 7.18 -70.40 -16.86
C ARG A 871 7.38 -68.90 -16.84
N MET A 872 7.55 -68.33 -15.65
CA MET A 872 8.12 -67.01 -15.44
C MET A 872 9.63 -67.06 -15.62
N ILE A 873 10.15 -66.35 -16.59
CA ILE A 873 11.56 -65.97 -16.66
C ILE A 873 11.62 -64.44 -16.73
N PRO A 874 12.28 -63.78 -15.79
CA PRO A 874 12.40 -62.36 -15.83
C PRO A 874 13.53 -61.93 -16.81
N PHE A 875 13.20 -61.19 -17.85
CA PHE A 875 14.17 -60.45 -18.61
C PHE A 875 14.14 -58.97 -18.23
N PRO A 876 15.27 -58.34 -17.98
CA PRO A 876 15.34 -56.92 -17.71
C PRO A 876 15.24 -56.12 -19.01
N CYS A 877 14.24 -55.29 -19.12
CA CYS A 877 14.24 -54.22 -20.14
C CYS A 877 15.24 -53.13 -19.70
N ARG A 878 16.28 -52.93 -20.48
CA ARG A 878 17.05 -51.67 -20.53
C ARG A 878 16.48 -50.81 -21.65
N ILE A 879 16.15 -49.61 -21.27
CA ILE A 879 15.91 -48.50 -22.19
C ILE A 879 17.27 -47.90 -22.60
#